data_d25712ed90a59347b8b9512eab8438e7
#
_entry.id   d25712ed90a59347b8b9512eab8438e7
#
_cell.length_a   1.000
_cell.length_b   1.000
_cell.length_c   1.000
_cell.angle_alpha   90.00
_cell.angle_beta   90.00
_cell.angle_gamma   90.00
#
_symmetry.space_group_name_H-M   'P 1'
#
loop_
_entity.id
_entity.type
_entity.pdbx_description
1 polymer ?
#
loop_
_entity_poly.entity_id
_entity_poly.type
_entity_poly.pdbx_seq_one_letter_code
_entity_poly.pdbx_strand_id
1 'polypeptide(L)'
;MVANSSYLDFTSYGTIPASVTDPATAYGLTNTQPVTGNAHITVAVVLNRANDPTALLNADWGTRQATLAQMQANGTLWTTYGADTGTFNTVKTQLGGIGTVLGDETGTGGYVTSAASRTIWVSLDAAGFQTLFGTPLMKGAAFGGAYEQLYWNGDLSLPASIASSTAGLWFDYGMDPATSALTSSTVALPQGAQSPGNQSTSATELYPQDIAALYNFPLSGPAHQTGTLALIEIGIGDALNPTIPGPSFQSRLQAYLATAGVPGSGAYYVQNSANERYNADNADERSLDVGVVSAIVPNSLIGLYVGSGDTVYTAYQTAIWDQQNNPAVISSSWSDGLSFAPGSPFATAYRELFVDAALRGISVFNDAFDGGSGNETGTGLTNLFTGSMSSYAMVVGGTSVSTLAAAQTDSTLAGVVLAAQQGDLATLWQMVRGGLTAWPVGAGQLEPFIETVWNQYVLSGSRLFPGYGENFATSGGVDTTQATPGYQTAFGLTPTDADPSHGVGRGAPDVSALSQGNMGYLLPGSNMLGVYPNGGTSAATPFWAALATEFNAIFKDQGLPNLGYSNDLYYIAAAIAPASFNDITAGNNVSTFIPGSTYTSPQLGGISATGLGYAAGQGYDLTTGLGSPNGLLLARALSSIAHAELYYDLTPVLENAGAPSSGASAGWSSTADQSLLFQSSLSHAGEWSLSLGSATYSFAGNAASPYAWTSALAQQSLQSDFSPTLVTLFDGYGQGQIVQTGVAAGTPLALSVSGTPATSHQAALTADYGFVDFVSGDGLSSVEVARPLAVATTANGANDADAVVRLRQNGVNDVSVMFYKVADYAGTVDGLAPGQAGYAEAAAAHAYSTISGQTTVSGSGYGAYSQTELAHVNAGDLIAMKLTSNGETYWAFASGNETVNGQHVAHLWSYGLNTWGWEDLYGGGDHDYNDLIVQLDFTSASGSHLLV
;
A
#
# COMPACT_ATOMS: atom_id res chain seq x y z
N MET A 1 -10.11 -33.28 10.04
CA MET A 1 -9.67 -31.94 10.52
C MET A 1 -10.09 -31.88 11.97
N VAL A 2 -9.21 -31.40 12.82
CA VAL A 2 -9.50 -31.17 14.25
C VAL A 2 -9.26 -29.67 14.48
N ALA A 3 -10.25 -28.98 15.01
CA ALA A 3 -10.12 -27.59 15.42
C ALA A 3 -9.94 -27.53 16.93
N ASN A 4 -8.81 -27.05 17.39
CA ASN A 4 -8.45 -26.99 18.81
C ASN A 4 -9.05 -25.77 19.53
N SER A 5 -10.16 -25.26 19.06
CA SER A 5 -10.88 -24.21 19.75
C SER A 5 -12.05 -24.79 20.47
N SER A 6 -12.10 -24.65 21.75
CA SER A 6 -13.24 -25.09 22.61
C SER A 6 -14.20 -23.93 22.87
N TYR A 7 -14.01 -22.79 22.27
CA TYR A 7 -14.77 -21.58 22.51
C TYR A 7 -15.12 -20.85 21.23
N LEU A 8 -16.38 -20.52 21.04
CA LEU A 8 -16.89 -19.73 19.95
C LEU A 8 -17.20 -18.32 20.44
N ASP A 9 -16.16 -17.48 20.51
CA ASP A 9 -16.28 -16.10 20.94
C ASP A 9 -15.56 -15.21 19.93
N PHE A 10 -16.30 -14.47 19.13
CA PHE A 10 -15.79 -13.53 18.15
C PHE A 10 -15.59 -12.12 18.73
N THR A 11 -15.94 -11.92 20.01
CA THR A 11 -15.79 -10.62 20.70
C THR A 11 -14.60 -10.60 21.64
N SER A 12 -13.97 -11.74 21.95
CA SER A 12 -12.81 -11.79 22.82
C SER A 12 -11.51 -11.82 22.02
N TYR A 13 -10.58 -11.01 22.44
CA TYR A 13 -9.28 -10.81 21.86
C TYR A 13 -8.32 -11.93 22.26
N GLY A 14 -8.34 -13.02 21.54
CA GLY A 14 -7.35 -14.05 21.71
C GLY A 14 -7.89 -15.47 21.68
N THR A 15 -7.08 -16.37 21.21
CA THR A 15 -7.32 -17.81 21.32
C THR A 15 -7.21 -18.25 22.78
N ILE A 16 -8.17 -19.05 23.24
CA ILE A 16 -8.03 -19.69 24.55
C ILE A 16 -6.79 -20.60 24.52
N PRO A 17 -5.83 -20.44 25.42
CA PRO A 17 -4.69 -21.35 25.49
C PRO A 17 -5.16 -22.79 25.63
N ALA A 18 -4.52 -23.72 24.93
CA ALA A 18 -4.82 -25.14 25.00
C ALA A 18 -4.73 -25.73 26.44
N SER A 19 -4.12 -25.00 27.37
CA SER A 19 -4.04 -25.33 28.78
C SER A 19 -5.32 -25.02 29.56
N VAL A 20 -6.26 -24.27 28.98
CA VAL A 20 -7.54 -23.95 29.64
C VAL A 20 -8.52 -25.11 29.46
N THR A 21 -8.76 -25.83 30.54
CA THR A 21 -9.64 -27.02 30.53
C THR A 21 -11.11 -26.66 30.66
N ASP A 22 -11.44 -25.46 31.12
CA ASP A 22 -12.81 -24.94 31.26
C ASP A 22 -12.90 -23.53 30.66
N PRO A 23 -13.22 -23.40 29.36
CA PRO A 23 -13.37 -22.12 28.71
C PRO A 23 -14.39 -21.20 29.37
N ALA A 24 -15.48 -21.78 29.88
CA ALA A 24 -16.52 -21.01 30.54
C ALA A 24 -15.98 -20.22 31.74
N THR A 25 -15.14 -20.84 32.55
CA THR A 25 -14.49 -20.16 33.69
C THR A 25 -13.47 -19.10 33.23
N ALA A 26 -12.69 -19.37 32.17
CA ALA A 26 -11.69 -18.44 31.66
C ALA A 26 -12.30 -17.14 31.14
N TYR A 27 -13.49 -17.20 30.54
CA TYR A 27 -14.23 -16.06 30.02
C TYR A 27 -15.32 -15.54 30.96
N GLY A 28 -15.35 -16.01 32.20
CA GLY A 28 -16.30 -15.54 33.19
C GLY A 28 -17.76 -15.86 32.84
N LEU A 29 -18.01 -16.90 32.03
CA LEU A 29 -19.36 -17.34 31.72
C LEU A 29 -20.04 -17.92 32.94
N THR A 30 -21.31 -17.56 33.09
CA THR A 30 -22.19 -18.10 34.14
C THR A 30 -23.37 -18.86 33.55
N ASN A 31 -24.04 -19.65 34.34
CA ASN A 31 -25.23 -20.43 33.93
C ASN A 31 -24.97 -21.32 32.71
N THR A 32 -23.80 -21.94 32.65
CA THR A 32 -23.41 -22.80 31.53
C THR A 32 -24.26 -24.06 31.45
N GLN A 33 -24.74 -24.39 30.26
CA GLN A 33 -25.60 -25.55 30.00
C GLN A 33 -25.52 -25.97 28.53
N PRO A 34 -25.83 -27.24 28.20
CA PRO A 34 -26.00 -27.66 26.83
C PRO A 34 -27.12 -26.86 26.14
N VAL A 35 -26.91 -26.53 24.86
CA VAL A 35 -27.97 -25.95 24.05
C VAL A 35 -29.10 -26.97 23.87
N THR A 36 -30.33 -26.55 24.13
CA THR A 36 -31.53 -27.34 23.95
C THR A 36 -32.61 -26.56 23.21
N GLY A 37 -33.54 -27.25 22.59
CA GLY A 37 -34.66 -26.62 21.85
C GLY A 37 -34.28 -26.26 20.41
N ASN A 38 -34.87 -25.20 19.89
CA ASN A 38 -34.78 -24.79 18.51
C ASN A 38 -33.63 -23.77 18.24
N ALA A 39 -32.64 -23.68 19.12
CA ALA A 39 -31.49 -22.85 18.88
C ALA A 39 -30.63 -23.44 17.76
N HIS A 40 -30.23 -22.63 16.83
CA HIS A 40 -29.42 -23.00 15.68
C HIS A 40 -28.11 -22.23 15.68
N ILE A 41 -27.07 -22.86 15.13
CA ILE A 41 -25.81 -22.24 14.77
C ILE A 41 -25.57 -22.40 13.27
N THR A 42 -25.15 -21.36 12.61
CA THR A 42 -24.86 -21.39 11.17
C THR A 42 -23.36 -21.55 10.96
N VAL A 43 -22.99 -22.49 10.12
CA VAL A 43 -21.61 -22.92 9.90
C VAL A 43 -21.31 -22.87 8.41
N ALA A 44 -20.19 -22.26 8.06
CA ALA A 44 -19.57 -22.39 6.74
C ALA A 44 -18.58 -23.56 6.78
N VAL A 45 -18.73 -24.50 5.88
CA VAL A 45 -17.73 -25.51 5.56
C VAL A 45 -17.07 -25.10 4.25
N VAL A 46 -15.82 -24.67 4.35
CA VAL A 46 -15.02 -24.21 3.19
C VAL A 46 -14.22 -25.40 2.66
N LEU A 47 -14.47 -25.78 1.42
CA LEU A 47 -13.84 -26.94 0.79
C LEU A 47 -12.46 -26.61 0.21
N ASN A 48 -11.65 -27.65 0.04
CA ASN A 48 -10.38 -27.54 -0.68
C ASN A 48 -10.62 -27.07 -2.12
N ARG A 49 -9.69 -26.31 -2.67
CA ARG A 49 -9.64 -25.96 -4.10
C ARG A 49 -9.34 -27.20 -4.94
N ALA A 50 -9.86 -27.24 -6.16
CA ALA A 50 -9.51 -28.27 -7.13
C ALA A 50 -8.02 -28.14 -7.55
N ASN A 51 -7.52 -26.90 -7.64
CA ASN A 51 -6.11 -26.61 -7.88
C ASN A 51 -5.68 -25.39 -7.02
N ASP A 52 -4.41 -25.35 -6.68
CA ASP A 52 -3.80 -24.26 -5.92
C ASP A 52 -3.53 -23.06 -6.85
N PRO A 53 -4.05 -21.84 -6.55
CA PRO A 53 -3.82 -20.65 -7.37
C PRO A 53 -2.50 -19.93 -7.04
N THR A 54 -1.73 -20.37 -6.06
CA THR A 54 -0.57 -19.65 -5.53
C THR A 54 0.44 -19.29 -6.61
N ALA A 55 0.71 -20.22 -7.56
CA ALA A 55 1.63 -19.93 -8.67
C ALA A 55 1.14 -18.81 -9.58
N LEU A 56 -0.17 -18.73 -9.85
CA LEU A 56 -0.77 -17.64 -10.62
C LEU A 56 -0.75 -16.33 -9.84
N LEU A 57 -1.11 -16.36 -8.57
CA LEU A 57 -1.19 -15.16 -7.74
C LEU A 57 0.19 -14.56 -7.41
N ASN A 58 1.24 -15.37 -7.44
CA ASN A 58 2.63 -14.92 -7.28
C ASN A 58 3.34 -14.59 -8.61
N ALA A 59 2.67 -14.75 -9.75
CA ALA A 59 3.17 -14.23 -11.02
C ALA A 59 3.15 -12.69 -11.01
N ASP A 60 3.94 -12.05 -11.89
CA ASP A 60 3.84 -10.62 -12.12
C ASP A 60 2.40 -10.21 -12.45
N TRP A 61 2.07 -8.94 -12.16
CA TRP A 61 0.71 -8.43 -12.31
C TRP A 61 0.19 -8.61 -13.75
N GLY A 62 1.01 -8.31 -14.76
CA GLY A 62 0.61 -8.41 -16.17
C GLY A 62 0.26 -9.85 -16.60
N THR A 63 1.12 -10.81 -16.25
CA THR A 63 0.86 -12.25 -16.49
C THR A 63 -0.38 -12.72 -15.75
N ARG A 64 -0.56 -12.31 -14.50
CA ARG A 64 -1.72 -12.63 -13.68
C ARG A 64 -3.00 -12.09 -14.29
N GLN A 65 -3.05 -10.81 -14.68
CA GLN A 65 -4.25 -10.20 -15.28
C GLN A 65 -4.60 -10.80 -16.63
N ALA A 66 -3.63 -11.03 -17.49
CA ALA A 66 -3.85 -11.68 -18.79
C ALA A 66 -4.43 -13.08 -18.63
N THR A 67 -3.88 -13.86 -17.69
CA THR A 67 -4.34 -15.24 -17.42
C THR A 67 -5.75 -15.24 -16.84
N LEU A 68 -6.04 -14.37 -15.85
CA LEU A 68 -7.37 -14.24 -15.25
C LEU A 68 -8.41 -13.83 -16.30
N ALA A 69 -8.11 -12.86 -17.15
CA ALA A 69 -8.99 -12.42 -18.23
C ALA A 69 -9.29 -13.56 -19.22
N GLN A 70 -8.28 -14.34 -19.59
CA GLN A 70 -8.46 -15.50 -20.47
C GLN A 70 -9.31 -16.58 -19.82
N MET A 71 -9.07 -16.89 -18.53
CA MET A 71 -9.85 -17.90 -17.80
C MET A 71 -11.30 -17.46 -17.62
N GLN A 72 -11.55 -16.19 -17.36
CA GLN A 72 -12.90 -15.62 -17.28
C GLN A 72 -13.62 -15.72 -18.63
N ALA A 73 -12.99 -15.30 -19.71
CA ALA A 73 -13.55 -15.37 -21.06
C ALA A 73 -13.91 -16.80 -21.48
N ASN A 74 -13.10 -17.76 -21.07
CA ASN A 74 -13.32 -19.19 -21.36
C ASN A 74 -14.27 -19.87 -20.36
N GLY A 75 -14.69 -19.19 -19.29
CA GLY A 75 -15.52 -19.76 -18.23
C GLY A 75 -14.82 -20.85 -17.40
N THR A 76 -13.46 -20.85 -17.37
CA THR A 76 -12.67 -21.92 -16.72
C THR A 76 -12.15 -21.53 -15.33
N LEU A 77 -12.24 -20.28 -14.92
CA LEU A 77 -11.66 -19.80 -13.67
C LEU A 77 -12.12 -20.63 -12.46
N TRP A 78 -13.43 -20.78 -12.29
CA TRP A 78 -13.97 -21.44 -11.12
C TRP A 78 -14.03 -22.96 -11.23
N THR A 79 -14.01 -23.52 -12.44
CA THR A 79 -13.78 -24.96 -12.63
C THR A 79 -12.35 -25.36 -12.33
N THR A 80 -11.41 -24.41 -12.43
CA THR A 80 -10.00 -24.64 -12.08
C THR A 80 -9.73 -24.40 -10.60
N TYR A 81 -10.17 -23.27 -10.03
CA TYR A 81 -9.81 -22.85 -8.67
C TYR A 81 -10.93 -22.91 -7.65
N GLY A 82 -12.15 -23.23 -8.03
CA GLY A 82 -13.24 -23.58 -7.13
C GLY A 82 -13.06 -24.96 -6.52
N ALA A 83 -14.07 -25.47 -5.83
CA ALA A 83 -14.12 -26.86 -5.39
C ALA A 83 -14.47 -27.80 -6.57
N ASP A 84 -14.00 -29.05 -6.51
CA ASP A 84 -14.50 -30.09 -7.39
C ASP A 84 -16.03 -30.24 -7.24
N THR A 85 -16.76 -30.13 -8.33
CA THR A 85 -18.23 -30.10 -8.31
C THR A 85 -18.85 -31.39 -7.75
N GLY A 86 -18.21 -32.54 -8.01
CA GLY A 86 -18.68 -33.82 -7.48
C GLY A 86 -18.51 -33.89 -5.97
N THR A 87 -17.35 -33.45 -5.48
CA THR A 87 -17.04 -33.35 -4.04
C THR A 87 -17.98 -32.35 -3.35
N PHE A 88 -18.18 -31.18 -3.95
CA PHE A 88 -19.09 -30.16 -3.43
C PHE A 88 -20.50 -30.68 -3.26
N ASN A 89 -21.07 -31.34 -4.28
CA ASN A 89 -22.42 -31.90 -4.23
C ASN A 89 -22.55 -33.03 -3.20
N THR A 90 -21.49 -33.83 -3.07
CA THR A 90 -21.46 -34.93 -2.07
C THR A 90 -21.50 -34.38 -0.65
N VAL A 91 -20.63 -33.40 -0.33
CA VAL A 91 -20.58 -32.78 0.99
C VAL A 91 -21.87 -31.99 1.28
N LYS A 92 -22.38 -31.25 0.30
CA LYS A 92 -23.65 -30.52 0.39
C LYS A 92 -24.82 -31.45 0.77
N THR A 93 -24.88 -32.62 0.13
CA THR A 93 -25.90 -33.62 0.42
C THR A 93 -25.75 -34.18 1.84
N GLN A 94 -24.51 -34.44 2.28
CA GLN A 94 -24.25 -34.93 3.64
C GLN A 94 -24.65 -33.90 4.69
N LEU A 95 -24.30 -32.65 4.50
CA LEU A 95 -24.65 -31.54 5.40
C LEU A 95 -26.17 -31.30 5.42
N GLY A 96 -26.84 -31.40 4.26
CA GLY A 96 -28.30 -31.30 4.17
C GLY A 96 -29.05 -32.44 4.87
N GLY A 97 -28.37 -33.58 5.18
CA GLY A 97 -28.90 -34.66 5.96
C GLY A 97 -28.90 -34.43 7.48
N ILE A 98 -28.14 -33.47 7.98
CA ILE A 98 -27.97 -33.14 9.41
C ILE A 98 -28.38 -31.73 9.79
N GLY A 99 -28.66 -30.87 8.80
CA GLY A 99 -29.06 -29.47 8.98
C GLY A 99 -29.74 -28.93 7.74
N THR A 100 -30.00 -27.62 7.75
CA THR A 100 -30.57 -26.91 6.61
C THR A 100 -29.47 -26.16 5.86
N VAL A 101 -29.22 -26.54 4.61
CA VAL A 101 -28.27 -25.78 3.73
C VAL A 101 -28.90 -24.44 3.39
N LEU A 102 -28.10 -23.37 3.56
CA LEU A 102 -28.49 -21.97 3.34
C LEU A 102 -27.83 -21.41 2.08
N GLY A 103 -28.52 -20.45 1.48
CA GLY A 103 -27.98 -19.68 0.36
C GLY A 103 -27.81 -20.46 -0.94
N ASP A 104 -27.32 -19.78 -1.94
CA ASP A 104 -27.02 -20.28 -3.27
C ASP A 104 -25.82 -19.54 -3.88
N GLU A 105 -25.55 -19.75 -5.17
CA GLU A 105 -24.44 -19.09 -5.88
C GLU A 105 -24.63 -17.57 -6.05
N THR A 106 -25.87 -17.07 -5.89
CA THR A 106 -26.20 -15.63 -6.00
C THR A 106 -26.17 -14.92 -4.65
N GLY A 107 -25.92 -15.64 -3.55
CA GLY A 107 -25.93 -15.08 -2.20
C GLY A 107 -27.33 -14.79 -1.66
N THR A 108 -28.37 -15.47 -2.17
CA THR A 108 -29.74 -15.35 -1.66
C THR A 108 -29.78 -15.58 -0.16
N GLY A 109 -30.39 -14.64 0.56
CA GLY A 109 -30.45 -14.66 2.02
C GLY A 109 -29.10 -14.33 2.70
N GLY A 110 -28.13 -13.72 1.97
CA GLY A 110 -26.86 -13.26 2.50
C GLY A 110 -25.80 -14.36 2.66
N TYR A 111 -26.08 -15.58 2.26
CA TYR A 111 -25.12 -16.68 2.29
C TYR A 111 -24.78 -17.15 0.89
N VAL A 112 -23.49 -17.21 0.55
CA VAL A 112 -23.04 -17.72 -0.74
C VAL A 112 -22.65 -19.18 -0.58
N THR A 113 -23.42 -20.07 -1.22
CA THR A 113 -23.19 -21.52 -1.24
C THR A 113 -23.03 -22.00 -2.67
N SER A 114 -21.78 -22.21 -3.11
CA SER A 114 -21.46 -22.64 -4.47
C SER A 114 -20.14 -23.39 -4.54
N ALA A 115 -19.98 -24.21 -5.59
CA ALA A 115 -18.69 -24.83 -5.87
C ALA A 115 -17.61 -23.80 -6.20
N ALA A 116 -17.97 -22.68 -6.80
CA ALA A 116 -17.06 -21.57 -7.09
C ALA A 116 -16.50 -20.93 -5.82
N SER A 117 -17.35 -20.55 -4.87
CA SER A 117 -16.95 -20.02 -3.57
C SER A 117 -16.39 -21.10 -2.63
N ARG A 118 -16.50 -22.36 -2.99
CA ARG A 118 -16.08 -23.52 -2.19
C ARG A 118 -16.78 -23.65 -0.84
N THR A 119 -17.75 -22.81 -0.57
CA THR A 119 -18.41 -22.69 0.72
C THR A 119 -19.79 -23.36 0.69
N ILE A 120 -20.11 -24.11 1.73
CA ILE A 120 -21.43 -24.62 2.00
C ILE A 120 -21.86 -24.11 3.37
N TRP A 121 -22.88 -23.27 3.38
CA TRP A 121 -23.49 -22.80 4.61
C TRP A 121 -24.57 -23.78 5.07
N VAL A 122 -24.55 -24.14 6.35
CA VAL A 122 -25.54 -25.03 6.95
C VAL A 122 -25.95 -24.50 8.32
N SER A 123 -27.23 -24.42 8.54
CA SER A 123 -27.84 -24.16 9.88
C SER A 123 -28.06 -25.45 10.58
N LEU A 124 -27.48 -25.61 11.79
CA LEU A 124 -27.48 -26.80 12.61
C LEU A 124 -28.19 -26.51 13.93
N ASP A 125 -29.08 -27.38 14.33
CA ASP A 125 -29.51 -27.47 15.74
C ASP A 125 -28.42 -28.14 16.58
N ALA A 126 -28.65 -28.25 17.91
CA ALA A 126 -27.68 -28.87 18.81
C ALA A 126 -27.39 -30.35 18.48
N ALA A 127 -28.35 -31.09 17.93
CA ALA A 127 -28.15 -32.48 17.52
C ALA A 127 -27.35 -32.59 16.23
N GLY A 128 -27.63 -31.72 15.25
CA GLY A 128 -26.86 -31.59 14.03
C GLY A 128 -25.41 -31.19 14.30
N PHE A 129 -25.20 -30.20 15.19
CA PHE A 129 -23.86 -29.79 15.63
C PHE A 129 -23.07 -30.95 16.24
N GLN A 130 -23.70 -31.68 17.19
CA GLN A 130 -23.05 -32.84 17.80
C GLN A 130 -22.79 -33.97 16.78
N THR A 131 -23.69 -34.17 15.83
CA THR A 131 -23.51 -35.16 14.75
C THR A 131 -22.35 -34.79 13.84
N LEU A 132 -22.18 -33.48 13.49
CA LEU A 132 -21.12 -33.01 12.63
C LEU A 132 -19.77 -32.98 13.34
N PHE A 133 -19.72 -32.47 14.57
CA PHE A 133 -18.45 -32.14 15.24
C PHE A 133 -18.06 -33.10 16.37
N GLY A 134 -18.92 -34.03 16.75
CA GLY A 134 -18.64 -35.02 17.78
C GLY A 134 -18.64 -34.45 19.21
N THR A 135 -18.99 -33.18 19.39
CA THR A 135 -19.04 -32.51 20.69
C THR A 135 -20.36 -31.73 20.86
N PRO A 136 -20.92 -31.62 22.09
CA PRO A 136 -22.14 -30.87 22.31
C PRO A 136 -21.92 -29.37 22.18
N LEU A 137 -22.92 -28.69 21.62
CA LEU A 137 -22.98 -27.23 21.65
C LEU A 137 -23.45 -26.78 23.03
N MET A 138 -22.71 -25.88 23.64
CA MET A 138 -22.93 -25.29 24.95
C MET A 138 -23.30 -23.82 24.84
N LYS A 139 -23.93 -23.27 25.87
CA LYS A 139 -24.20 -21.87 26.05
C LYS A 139 -23.97 -21.42 27.47
N GLY A 140 -23.59 -20.15 27.63
CA GLY A 140 -23.41 -19.53 28.95
C GLY A 140 -23.72 -18.04 28.86
N ALA A 141 -24.02 -17.44 30.00
CA ALA A 141 -24.25 -16.00 30.10
C ALA A 141 -22.91 -15.29 30.24
N ALA A 142 -22.64 -14.35 29.30
CA ALA A 142 -21.47 -13.50 29.30
C ALA A 142 -21.81 -12.10 29.85
N PHE A 143 -20.80 -11.31 30.19
CA PHE A 143 -20.89 -9.91 30.65
C PHE A 143 -22.00 -9.68 31.72
N GLY A 144 -21.99 -10.51 32.74
CA GLY A 144 -22.99 -10.39 33.81
C GLY A 144 -24.42 -10.79 33.43
N GLY A 145 -24.60 -11.52 32.33
CA GLY A 145 -25.91 -11.99 31.84
C GLY A 145 -26.48 -11.12 30.72
N ALA A 146 -25.72 -10.16 30.21
CA ALA A 146 -26.15 -9.29 29.11
C ALA A 146 -26.26 -10.06 27.78
N TYR A 147 -25.46 -11.11 27.58
CA TYR A 147 -25.39 -11.88 26.34
C TYR A 147 -25.42 -13.37 26.61
N GLU A 148 -26.01 -14.17 25.72
CA GLU A 148 -25.88 -15.60 25.66
C GLU A 148 -24.76 -15.96 24.67
N GLN A 149 -23.68 -16.55 25.19
CA GLN A 149 -22.53 -16.98 24.42
C GLN A 149 -22.62 -18.47 24.09
N LEU A 150 -22.54 -18.81 22.80
CA LEU A 150 -22.38 -20.20 22.36
C LEU A 150 -20.90 -20.61 22.41
N TYR A 151 -20.67 -21.86 22.82
CA TYR A 151 -19.31 -22.41 22.85
C TYR A 151 -19.33 -23.94 22.82
N TRP A 152 -18.18 -24.55 22.73
CA TRP A 152 -18.03 -26.02 22.87
C TRP A 152 -16.79 -26.33 23.72
N ASN A 153 -16.74 -27.55 24.27
CA ASN A 153 -15.58 -28.02 24.99
C ASN A 153 -14.82 -29.06 24.19
N GLY A 154 -13.49 -28.94 24.15
CA GLY A 154 -12.64 -29.86 23.42
C GLY A 154 -12.53 -29.54 21.93
N ASP A 155 -12.03 -30.50 21.18
CA ASP A 155 -11.76 -30.35 19.76
C ASP A 155 -13.03 -30.62 18.92
N LEU A 156 -13.16 -29.85 17.83
CA LEU A 156 -14.14 -30.11 16.78
C LEU A 156 -13.57 -31.18 15.82
N SER A 157 -14.28 -32.29 15.65
CA SER A 157 -13.88 -33.37 14.75
C SER A 157 -14.90 -33.56 13.65
N LEU A 158 -14.51 -33.32 12.40
CA LEU A 158 -15.36 -33.61 11.25
C LEU A 158 -15.33 -35.12 10.90
N PRO A 159 -16.44 -35.70 10.42
CA PRO A 159 -16.44 -37.02 9.82
C PRO A 159 -15.40 -37.15 8.71
N ALA A 160 -14.71 -38.26 8.59
CA ALA A 160 -13.62 -38.44 7.63
C ALA A 160 -14.04 -38.18 6.17
N SER A 161 -15.30 -38.44 5.84
CA SER A 161 -15.86 -38.17 4.51
C SER A 161 -16.01 -36.69 4.19
N ILE A 162 -16.03 -35.82 5.18
CA ILE A 162 -16.08 -34.35 5.01
C ILE A 162 -14.69 -33.76 5.25
N ALA A 163 -14.01 -34.22 6.30
CA ALA A 163 -12.72 -33.69 6.73
C ALA A 163 -11.65 -33.67 5.62
N SER A 164 -11.59 -34.72 4.79
CA SER A 164 -10.61 -34.81 3.70
C SER A 164 -10.80 -33.76 2.60
N SER A 165 -12.01 -33.21 2.49
CA SER A 165 -12.36 -32.20 1.49
C SER A 165 -12.48 -30.80 2.06
N THR A 166 -12.29 -30.59 3.37
CA THR A 166 -12.49 -29.32 4.07
C THR A 166 -11.15 -28.62 4.27
N ALA A 167 -11.05 -27.37 3.80
CA ALA A 167 -9.93 -26.48 4.04
C ALA A 167 -10.12 -25.66 5.32
N GLY A 168 -11.32 -25.15 5.56
CA GLY A 168 -11.61 -24.27 6.69
C GLY A 168 -13.04 -24.35 7.18
N LEU A 169 -13.27 -23.71 8.31
CA LEU A 169 -14.57 -23.56 8.96
C LEU A 169 -14.77 -22.11 9.37
N TRP A 170 -16.03 -21.65 9.30
CA TRP A 170 -16.44 -20.40 9.91
C TRP A 170 -17.81 -20.57 10.58
N PHE A 171 -18.02 -19.84 11.66
CA PHE A 171 -19.29 -19.85 12.36
C PHE A 171 -19.93 -18.49 12.29
N ASP A 172 -21.14 -18.42 11.75
CA ASP A 172 -21.95 -17.24 11.75
C ASP A 172 -23.05 -17.44 12.81
N TYR A 173 -22.82 -16.88 13.97
CA TYR A 173 -23.84 -16.86 14.99
C TYR A 173 -24.12 -15.39 15.37
N GLY A 174 -25.37 -15.00 15.27
CA GLY A 174 -25.79 -13.75 15.87
C GLY A 174 -25.85 -13.93 17.38
N MET A 175 -25.20 -13.07 18.13
CA MET A 175 -25.53 -12.97 19.56
C MET A 175 -27.00 -12.58 19.65
N ASP A 176 -27.80 -13.37 20.35
CA ASP A 176 -29.17 -12.97 20.65
C ASP A 176 -29.08 -11.84 21.69
N PRO A 177 -29.38 -10.59 21.35
CA PRO A 177 -29.40 -9.56 22.37
C PRO A 177 -30.47 -9.94 23.35
N ALA A 178 -30.08 -10.46 24.48
CA ALA A 178 -30.96 -10.39 25.65
C ALA A 178 -31.19 -8.90 25.87
N THR A 179 -32.25 -8.38 25.23
CA THR A 179 -32.77 -7.02 25.42
C THR A 179 -31.88 -6.15 26.28
N SER A 180 -30.91 -5.44 25.67
CA SER A 180 -30.18 -4.48 26.45
C SER A 180 -29.59 -3.38 25.63
N ALA A 181 -30.00 -2.35 25.99
CA ALA A 181 -29.29 -1.12 26.18
C ALA A 181 -27.90 -1.37 26.81
N LEU A 182 -26.88 -1.78 26.02
CA LEU A 182 -25.58 -1.18 26.21
C LEU A 182 -25.79 0.28 25.87
N THR A 183 -26.09 1.09 26.87
CA THR A 183 -25.85 2.51 26.77
C THR A 183 -24.38 2.63 26.42
N SER A 184 -24.06 2.86 25.16
CA SER A 184 -22.79 3.42 24.78
C SER A 184 -22.69 4.68 25.61
N SER A 185 -21.89 4.65 26.66
CA SER A 185 -21.39 5.86 27.22
C SER A 185 -20.48 6.42 26.13
N THR A 186 -21.03 7.26 25.26
CA THR A 186 -20.23 8.22 24.53
C THR A 186 -19.48 9.00 25.58
N VAL A 187 -18.30 8.52 25.91
CA VAL A 187 -17.35 9.29 26.69
C VAL A 187 -16.93 10.39 25.72
N ALA A 188 -17.50 11.56 25.93
CA ALA A 188 -17.02 12.75 25.25
C ALA A 188 -15.52 12.79 25.48
N LEU A 189 -14.72 12.69 24.41
CA LEU A 189 -13.27 12.78 24.48
C LEU A 189 -12.92 14.06 25.26
N PRO A 190 -12.07 13.98 26.28
CA PRO A 190 -11.66 15.17 26.99
C PRO A 190 -10.88 16.05 26.02
N GLN A 191 -11.38 17.22 25.72
CA GLN A 191 -10.59 18.25 25.05
C GLN A 191 -9.34 18.51 25.91
N GLY A 192 -8.14 18.32 25.35
CA GLY A 192 -6.89 18.76 25.97
C GLY A 192 -5.80 17.73 26.21
N ALA A 193 -5.91 16.52 25.61
CA ALA A 193 -4.82 15.55 25.70
C ALA A 193 -3.72 15.83 24.67
N GLN A 194 -2.51 16.22 25.13
CA GLN A 194 -1.34 16.30 24.26
C GLN A 194 -0.50 15.04 24.37
N SER A 195 -0.15 14.48 23.25
CA SER A 195 0.83 13.39 23.13
C SER A 195 2.26 13.94 23.25
N PRO A 196 3.21 13.24 23.90
CA PRO A 196 4.62 13.56 23.76
C PRO A 196 5.11 13.08 22.40
N GLY A 197 4.51 13.50 21.39
CA GLY A 197 4.91 13.09 20.09
C GLY A 197 4.12 13.65 18.99
N ASN A 198 3.09 14.39 19.04
CA ASN A 198 2.61 14.96 17.78
C ASN A 198 1.24 15.58 17.76
N GLN A 199 0.58 15.88 18.88
CA GLN A 199 -0.79 16.23 18.60
C GLN A 199 -1.32 17.36 19.46
N SER A 200 -1.69 18.40 18.78
CA SER A 200 -2.29 19.62 19.26
C SER A 200 -3.80 19.46 19.45
N THR A 201 -4.33 20.18 20.42
CA THR A 201 -5.78 20.37 20.60
C THR A 201 -6.37 21.38 19.60
N SER A 202 -5.53 22.00 18.77
CA SER A 202 -5.94 22.96 17.73
C SER A 202 -5.91 22.29 16.37
N ALA A 203 -6.63 21.19 16.20
CA ALA A 203 -6.69 20.48 14.94
C ALA A 203 -7.22 21.40 13.83
N THR A 204 -6.52 21.36 12.69
CA THR A 204 -7.08 21.86 11.43
C THR A 204 -7.95 20.75 10.87
N GLU A 205 -9.22 21.03 10.67
CA GLU A 205 -10.20 20.05 10.23
C GLU A 205 -10.58 20.37 8.79
N LEU A 206 -10.46 19.36 7.91
CA LEU A 206 -10.73 19.50 6.47
C LEU A 206 -11.71 18.43 6.01
N TYR A 207 -12.44 18.72 4.96
CA TYR A 207 -13.23 17.70 4.29
C TYR A 207 -12.34 16.70 3.55
N PRO A 208 -12.78 15.45 3.33
CA PRO A 208 -11.94 14.41 2.73
C PRO A 208 -11.35 14.77 1.36
N GLN A 209 -12.08 15.49 0.51
CA GLN A 209 -11.58 15.93 -0.80
C GLN A 209 -10.46 16.98 -0.69
N ASP A 210 -10.48 17.81 0.37
CA ASP A 210 -9.42 18.79 0.61
C ASP A 210 -8.14 18.08 1.08
N ILE A 211 -8.31 17.02 1.88
CA ILE A 211 -7.20 16.16 2.29
C ILE A 211 -6.66 15.37 1.08
N ALA A 212 -7.55 14.84 0.21
CA ALA A 212 -7.13 14.18 -1.03
C ALA A 212 -6.30 15.12 -1.93
N ALA A 213 -6.67 16.40 -1.99
CA ALA A 213 -5.88 17.40 -2.70
C ALA A 213 -4.49 17.62 -2.08
N LEU A 214 -4.35 17.58 -0.73
CA LEU A 214 -3.06 17.65 -0.07
C LEU A 214 -2.15 16.45 -0.38
N TYR A 215 -2.72 15.27 -0.60
CA TYR A 215 -2.02 14.06 -1.06
C TYR A 215 -1.94 13.95 -2.59
N ASN A 216 -2.25 15.04 -3.30
CA ASN A 216 -2.12 15.13 -4.75
C ASN A 216 -2.87 14.02 -5.51
N PHE A 217 -4.13 13.77 -5.14
CA PHE A 217 -4.96 12.78 -5.85
C PHE A 217 -5.11 13.15 -7.32
N PRO A 218 -5.05 12.18 -8.25
CA PRO A 218 -4.97 12.47 -9.69
C PRO A 218 -6.28 12.96 -10.28
N LEU A 219 -7.43 12.60 -9.69
CA LEU A 219 -8.75 13.02 -10.16
C LEU A 219 -9.46 13.80 -9.07
N SER A 220 -10.21 14.81 -9.45
CA SER A 220 -10.94 15.63 -8.50
C SER A 220 -12.35 15.93 -8.96
N GLY A 221 -13.28 15.95 -7.99
CA GLY A 221 -14.68 16.38 -8.19
C GLY A 221 -15.52 15.42 -9.03
N PRO A 222 -16.76 15.86 -9.41
CA PRO A 222 -17.77 14.99 -10.02
C PRO A 222 -17.61 14.78 -11.54
N ALA A 223 -16.51 15.20 -12.15
CA ALA A 223 -16.34 15.10 -13.60
C ALA A 223 -16.08 13.65 -14.07
N HIS A 224 -15.61 12.78 -13.19
CA HIS A 224 -15.14 11.43 -13.54
C HIS A 224 -16.08 10.34 -13.02
N GLN A 225 -16.27 9.29 -13.81
CA GLN A 225 -17.01 8.08 -13.43
C GLN A 225 -16.01 7.06 -12.91
N THR A 226 -16.08 6.75 -11.61
CA THR A 226 -15.07 5.98 -10.92
C THR A 226 -15.50 4.55 -10.55
N GLY A 227 -16.69 4.11 -10.93
CA GLY A 227 -17.11 2.70 -10.79
C GLY A 227 -17.80 2.38 -9.46
N THR A 228 -17.78 1.10 -9.07
CA THR A 228 -18.43 0.59 -7.85
C THR A 228 -17.39 0.22 -6.79
N LEU A 229 -17.60 0.72 -5.58
CA LEU A 229 -16.79 0.45 -4.39
C LEU A 229 -17.70 -0.18 -3.32
N ALA A 230 -17.24 -1.26 -2.68
CA ALA A 230 -17.92 -1.92 -1.57
C ALA A 230 -17.33 -1.47 -0.23
N LEU A 231 -18.20 -1.10 0.70
CA LEU A 231 -17.88 -0.88 2.11
C LEU A 231 -18.41 -2.06 2.93
N ILE A 232 -17.56 -2.62 3.77
CA ILE A 232 -17.90 -3.72 4.66
C ILE A 232 -18.40 -3.13 5.98
N GLU A 233 -19.63 -3.50 6.37
CA GLU A 233 -20.31 -2.91 7.51
C GLU A 233 -20.92 -3.97 8.43
N ILE A 234 -21.12 -3.63 9.68
CA ILE A 234 -21.75 -4.52 10.67
C ILE A 234 -23.22 -4.21 10.96
N GLY A 235 -23.81 -3.24 10.26
CA GLY A 235 -25.23 -2.91 10.41
C GLY A 235 -25.67 -1.85 9.40
N ILE A 236 -26.98 -1.77 9.13
CA ILE A 236 -27.55 -0.86 8.12
C ILE A 236 -27.97 0.50 8.66
N GLY A 237 -28.26 0.62 9.95
CA GLY A 237 -28.76 1.87 10.51
C GLY A 237 -29.91 2.48 9.68
N ASP A 238 -29.87 3.78 9.48
CA ASP A 238 -30.86 4.51 8.68
C ASP A 238 -30.69 4.36 7.16
N ALA A 239 -29.64 3.68 6.69
CA ALA A 239 -29.39 3.54 5.26
C ALA A 239 -30.52 2.80 4.52
N LEU A 240 -31.12 1.80 5.16
CA LEU A 240 -32.27 1.07 4.63
C LEU A 240 -33.55 1.26 5.46
N ASN A 241 -33.44 1.26 6.78
CA ASN A 241 -34.57 1.32 7.71
C ASN A 241 -34.50 2.61 8.55
N PRO A 242 -35.10 3.72 8.10
CA PRO A 242 -35.04 4.98 8.83
C PRO A 242 -35.73 4.85 10.20
N THR A 243 -34.97 5.09 11.27
CA THR A 243 -35.44 5.10 12.66
C THR A 243 -35.60 6.51 13.19
N ILE A 244 -34.93 7.47 12.54
CA ILE A 244 -34.94 8.88 12.92
C ILE A 244 -35.93 9.62 12.05
N PRO A 245 -36.93 10.36 12.63
CA PRO A 245 -37.81 11.18 11.85
C PRO A 245 -37.07 12.28 11.07
N GLY A 246 -37.46 12.52 9.84
CA GLY A 246 -36.87 13.59 9.03
C GLY A 246 -36.38 13.13 7.66
N PRO A 247 -35.40 13.81 7.06
CA PRO A 247 -34.86 13.45 5.76
C PRO A 247 -34.25 12.04 5.75
N SER A 248 -34.31 11.36 4.60
CA SER A 248 -33.69 10.04 4.43
C SER A 248 -32.15 10.10 4.53
N PHE A 249 -31.50 8.97 4.78
CA PHE A 249 -30.04 8.84 4.74
C PHE A 249 -29.48 9.44 3.45
N GLN A 250 -30.05 9.10 2.29
CA GLN A 250 -29.65 9.66 0.97
C GLN A 250 -29.73 11.19 0.93
N SER A 251 -30.79 11.77 1.50
CA SER A 251 -30.93 13.24 1.53
C SER A 251 -29.92 13.91 2.44
N ARG A 252 -29.55 13.25 3.55
CA ARG A 252 -28.53 13.73 4.48
C ARG A 252 -27.14 13.63 3.86
N LEU A 253 -26.82 12.53 3.15
CA LEU A 253 -25.61 12.38 2.38
C LEU A 253 -25.44 13.50 1.34
N GLN A 254 -26.49 13.79 0.59
CA GLN A 254 -26.47 14.90 -0.36
C GLN A 254 -26.28 16.27 0.31
N ALA A 255 -26.86 16.47 1.49
CA ALA A 255 -26.65 17.69 2.28
C ALA A 255 -25.21 17.80 2.79
N TYR A 256 -24.61 16.71 3.24
CA TYR A 256 -23.20 16.65 3.61
C TYR A 256 -22.31 17.02 2.43
N LEU A 257 -22.47 16.38 1.27
CA LEU A 257 -21.69 16.67 0.06
C LEU A 257 -21.85 18.13 -0.40
N ALA A 258 -23.06 18.68 -0.32
CA ALA A 258 -23.29 20.09 -0.62
C ALA A 258 -22.55 21.02 0.35
N THR A 259 -22.50 20.68 1.64
CA THR A 259 -21.78 21.45 2.67
C THR A 259 -20.27 21.34 2.46
N ALA A 260 -19.78 20.16 2.08
CA ALA A 260 -18.38 19.93 1.74
C ALA A 260 -17.96 20.58 0.41
N GLY A 261 -18.88 21.18 -0.34
CA GLY A 261 -18.56 21.81 -1.62
C GLY A 261 -18.39 20.82 -2.79
N VAL A 262 -18.84 19.57 -2.61
CA VAL A 262 -18.74 18.49 -3.61
C VAL A 262 -20.16 18.03 -3.99
N PRO A 263 -20.90 18.78 -4.79
CA PRO A 263 -22.26 18.37 -5.21
C PRO A 263 -22.15 17.20 -6.20
N GLY A 264 -22.32 16.00 -5.70
CA GLY A 264 -22.34 14.76 -6.50
C GLY A 264 -23.62 13.97 -6.32
N SER A 265 -23.70 12.81 -6.96
CA SER A 265 -24.85 11.91 -6.79
C SER A 265 -24.87 11.28 -5.39
N GLY A 266 -23.71 10.98 -4.83
CA GLY A 266 -23.58 10.27 -3.55
C GLY A 266 -24.49 9.04 -3.52
N ALA A 267 -24.52 8.24 -4.60
CA ALA A 267 -25.43 7.11 -4.73
C ALA A 267 -24.90 5.89 -3.96
N TYR A 268 -25.78 5.22 -3.27
CA TYR A 268 -25.45 3.96 -2.58
C TYR A 268 -26.56 2.91 -2.74
N TYR A 269 -26.22 1.66 -2.48
CA TYR A 269 -27.15 0.56 -2.29
C TYR A 269 -26.76 -0.25 -1.05
N VAL A 270 -27.68 -1.04 -0.53
CA VAL A 270 -27.44 -1.90 0.64
C VAL A 270 -27.61 -3.35 0.25
N GLN A 271 -26.61 -4.16 0.59
CA GLN A 271 -26.63 -5.62 0.40
C GLN A 271 -26.59 -6.31 1.77
N ASN A 272 -27.73 -6.84 2.17
CA ASN A 272 -27.87 -7.46 3.47
C ASN A 272 -27.41 -8.92 3.47
N SER A 273 -26.82 -9.35 4.58
CA SER A 273 -26.65 -10.79 4.88
C SER A 273 -27.94 -11.37 5.51
N ALA A 274 -28.00 -12.71 5.62
CA ALA A 274 -29.21 -13.41 6.07
C ALA A 274 -29.63 -13.08 7.51
N ASN A 275 -28.66 -12.87 8.39
CA ASN A 275 -28.90 -12.58 9.81
C ASN A 275 -28.62 -11.12 10.18
N GLU A 276 -28.60 -10.26 9.16
CA GLU A 276 -28.36 -8.87 9.37
C GLU A 276 -29.36 -8.26 10.36
N ARG A 277 -28.85 -7.46 11.28
CA ARG A 277 -29.63 -6.73 12.27
C ARG A 277 -29.42 -5.23 12.08
N TYR A 278 -30.48 -4.48 12.38
CA TYR A 278 -30.33 -3.06 12.52
C TYR A 278 -29.41 -2.76 13.71
N ASN A 279 -28.27 -2.18 13.46
CA ASN A 279 -27.35 -1.74 14.48
C ASN A 279 -27.20 -0.21 14.44
N ALA A 280 -27.81 0.46 15.43
CA ALA A 280 -27.74 1.91 15.56
C ALA A 280 -26.38 2.36 16.16
N ASP A 281 -25.73 1.51 16.94
CA ASP A 281 -24.53 1.88 17.71
C ASP A 281 -23.31 2.10 16.80
N ASN A 282 -23.29 1.47 15.62
CA ASN A 282 -22.21 1.60 14.64
C ASN A 282 -22.58 2.51 13.46
N ALA A 283 -23.58 3.37 13.62
CA ALA A 283 -24.04 4.25 12.56
C ALA A 283 -23.09 5.43 12.28
N ASP A 284 -22.19 5.76 13.19
CA ASP A 284 -21.14 6.75 13.04
C ASP A 284 -20.03 6.23 12.11
N GLU A 285 -19.53 5.00 12.32
CA GLU A 285 -18.51 4.40 11.46
C GLU A 285 -18.98 4.30 10.01
N ARG A 286 -20.17 3.71 9.79
CA ARG A 286 -20.76 3.64 8.45
C ARG A 286 -20.90 5.02 7.80
N SER A 287 -21.25 6.04 8.57
CA SER A 287 -21.36 7.39 8.06
C SER A 287 -20.01 8.01 7.76
N LEU A 288 -18.98 7.64 8.54
CA LEU A 288 -17.59 8.00 8.30
C LEU A 288 -17.13 7.44 6.95
N ASP A 289 -17.23 6.13 6.74
CA ASP A 289 -16.79 5.46 5.53
C ASP A 289 -17.48 6.02 4.28
N VAL A 290 -18.81 6.13 4.32
CA VAL A 290 -19.60 6.73 3.24
C VAL A 290 -19.20 8.19 3.02
N GLY A 291 -18.95 8.94 4.10
CA GLY A 291 -18.57 10.35 4.04
C GLY A 291 -17.24 10.56 3.36
N VAL A 292 -16.21 9.75 3.69
CA VAL A 292 -14.88 9.80 3.07
C VAL A 292 -14.99 9.50 1.58
N VAL A 293 -15.54 8.34 1.23
CA VAL A 293 -15.59 7.88 -0.17
C VAL A 293 -16.43 8.83 -1.03
N SER A 294 -17.61 9.23 -0.55
CA SER A 294 -18.51 10.09 -1.35
C SER A 294 -17.95 11.49 -1.58
N ALA A 295 -17.13 12.02 -0.68
CA ALA A 295 -16.53 13.33 -0.85
C ALA A 295 -15.36 13.32 -1.84
N ILE A 296 -14.61 12.23 -1.92
CA ILE A 296 -13.46 12.08 -2.82
C ILE A 296 -13.92 11.64 -4.22
N VAL A 297 -14.75 10.59 -4.30
CA VAL A 297 -15.24 10.02 -5.57
C VAL A 297 -16.78 10.10 -5.66
N PRO A 298 -17.34 11.31 -5.80
CA PRO A 298 -18.77 11.56 -5.62
C PRO A 298 -19.68 10.87 -6.66
N ASN A 299 -19.14 10.40 -7.77
CA ASN A 299 -19.85 9.67 -8.81
C ASN A 299 -19.67 8.15 -8.74
N SER A 300 -18.97 7.63 -7.75
CA SER A 300 -18.92 6.20 -7.47
C SER A 300 -20.27 5.71 -6.94
N LEU A 301 -20.63 4.49 -7.33
CA LEU A 301 -21.72 3.76 -6.69
C LEU A 301 -21.18 3.01 -5.47
N ILE A 302 -21.67 3.36 -4.29
CA ILE A 302 -21.21 2.78 -3.02
C ILE A 302 -22.13 1.62 -2.63
N GLY A 303 -21.57 0.43 -2.46
CA GLY A 303 -22.27 -0.72 -1.90
C GLY A 303 -22.01 -0.83 -0.41
N LEU A 304 -23.05 -0.84 0.41
CA LEU A 304 -22.98 -1.17 1.83
C LEU A 304 -23.24 -2.67 2.00
N TYR A 305 -22.20 -3.44 2.26
CA TYR A 305 -22.27 -4.89 2.46
C TYR A 305 -22.27 -5.18 3.93
N VAL A 306 -23.39 -5.71 4.42
CA VAL A 306 -23.65 -5.80 5.84
C VAL A 306 -23.46 -7.24 6.31
N GLY A 307 -22.63 -7.42 7.33
CA GLY A 307 -22.36 -8.70 7.96
C GLY A 307 -23.55 -9.22 8.76
N SER A 308 -23.57 -10.51 9.02
CA SER A 308 -24.55 -11.17 9.85
C SER A 308 -24.14 -11.10 11.32
N GLY A 309 -25.01 -10.52 12.15
CA GLY A 309 -24.75 -10.41 13.59
C GLY A 309 -23.50 -9.54 13.84
N ASP A 310 -22.53 -10.10 14.56
CA ASP A 310 -21.31 -9.39 14.96
C ASP A 310 -20.08 -9.81 14.12
N THR A 311 -20.27 -10.44 12.95
CA THR A 311 -19.17 -10.83 12.08
C THR A 311 -19.25 -10.15 10.72
N VAL A 312 -18.09 -9.82 10.13
CA VAL A 312 -18.01 -9.24 8.80
C VAL A 312 -17.67 -10.26 7.70
N TYR A 313 -17.48 -11.53 8.06
CA TYR A 313 -17.15 -12.59 7.11
C TYR A 313 -18.17 -12.71 5.97
N THR A 314 -19.47 -12.69 6.30
CA THR A 314 -20.56 -12.78 5.30
C THR A 314 -20.65 -11.51 4.45
N ALA A 315 -20.29 -10.35 4.98
CA ALA A 315 -20.21 -9.10 4.22
C ALA A 315 -19.11 -9.19 3.15
N TYR A 316 -17.90 -9.60 3.53
CA TYR A 316 -16.82 -9.87 2.56
C TYR A 316 -17.24 -10.88 1.51
N GLN A 317 -17.83 -12.02 1.95
CA GLN A 317 -18.23 -13.05 1.01
C GLN A 317 -19.28 -12.54 0.01
N THR A 318 -20.29 -11.80 0.46
CA THR A 318 -21.31 -11.25 -0.43
C THR A 318 -20.75 -10.17 -1.36
N ALA A 319 -19.84 -9.33 -0.90
CA ALA A 319 -19.17 -8.33 -1.74
C ALA A 319 -18.30 -8.99 -2.82
N ILE A 320 -17.51 -10.00 -2.44
CA ILE A 320 -16.64 -10.73 -3.37
C ILE A 320 -17.48 -11.47 -4.43
N TRP A 321 -18.63 -12.02 -4.09
CA TRP A 321 -19.43 -12.82 -4.99
C TRP A 321 -20.60 -12.08 -5.64
N ASP A 322 -20.76 -10.78 -5.41
CA ASP A 322 -21.77 -9.96 -6.09
C ASP A 322 -21.41 -9.74 -7.56
N GLN A 323 -22.09 -10.48 -8.43
CA GLN A 323 -21.93 -10.35 -9.89
C GLN A 323 -22.86 -9.28 -10.49
N GLN A 324 -23.85 -8.82 -9.74
CA GLN A 324 -24.77 -7.80 -10.21
C GLN A 324 -24.16 -6.40 -10.14
N ASN A 325 -23.59 -6.03 -8.99
CA ASN A 325 -22.96 -4.74 -8.79
C ASN A 325 -21.47 -4.76 -9.08
N ASN A 326 -20.85 -5.94 -9.00
CA ASN A 326 -19.46 -6.25 -9.37
C ASN A 326 -18.45 -5.20 -8.88
N PRO A 327 -18.32 -4.98 -7.56
CA PRO A 327 -17.40 -3.99 -7.03
C PRO A 327 -15.96 -4.33 -7.42
N ALA A 328 -15.19 -3.31 -7.81
CA ALA A 328 -13.78 -3.45 -8.17
C ALA A 328 -12.85 -3.23 -6.97
N VAL A 329 -13.35 -2.56 -5.94
CA VAL A 329 -12.62 -2.23 -4.72
C VAL A 329 -13.49 -2.55 -3.52
N ILE A 330 -12.88 -3.13 -2.49
CA ILE A 330 -13.50 -3.37 -1.18
C ILE A 330 -12.70 -2.59 -0.13
N SER A 331 -13.39 -1.85 0.74
CA SER A 331 -12.84 -1.18 1.91
C SER A 331 -13.48 -1.72 3.16
N SER A 332 -12.70 -1.96 4.21
CA SER A 332 -13.21 -2.35 5.51
C SER A 332 -12.49 -1.62 6.62
N SER A 333 -13.25 -0.87 7.39
CA SER A 333 -12.86 -0.30 8.69
C SER A 333 -13.25 -1.25 9.85
N TRP A 334 -13.61 -2.48 9.51
CA TRP A 334 -14.06 -3.49 10.45
C TRP A 334 -13.27 -4.78 10.34
N SER A 335 -13.05 -5.41 11.46
CA SER A 335 -12.60 -6.82 11.55
C SER A 335 -13.34 -7.52 12.68
N ASP A 336 -13.28 -8.83 12.63
CA ASP A 336 -13.83 -9.66 13.71
C ASP A 336 -12.96 -9.65 14.98
N GLY A 337 -11.93 -8.81 15.07
CA GLY A 337 -11.07 -8.64 16.24
C GLY A 337 -10.34 -9.92 16.68
N LEU A 338 -10.08 -10.83 15.75
CA LEU A 338 -9.57 -12.17 16.07
C LEU A 338 -8.07 -12.28 15.77
N SER A 339 -7.36 -12.88 16.74
CA SER A 339 -5.98 -13.36 16.54
C SER A 339 -6.01 -14.89 16.38
N PHE A 340 -5.74 -15.36 15.18
CA PHE A 340 -5.78 -16.78 14.88
C PHE A 340 -4.49 -17.50 15.26
N ALA A 341 -4.63 -18.72 15.77
CA ALA A 341 -3.49 -19.61 15.88
C ALA A 341 -2.99 -20.08 14.51
N PRO A 342 -1.68 -20.31 14.35
CA PRO A 342 -1.13 -20.87 13.11
C PRO A 342 -1.82 -22.18 12.72
N GLY A 343 -2.24 -22.29 11.45
CA GLY A 343 -2.95 -23.48 10.94
C GLY A 343 -4.38 -23.64 11.41
N SER A 344 -4.96 -22.62 12.05
CA SER A 344 -6.38 -22.62 12.42
C SER A 344 -7.28 -22.78 11.19
N PRO A 345 -8.31 -23.65 11.21
CA PRO A 345 -9.29 -23.73 10.14
C PRO A 345 -10.11 -22.45 9.97
N PHE A 346 -10.22 -21.63 11.01
CA PHE A 346 -10.86 -20.31 10.95
C PHE A 346 -10.00 -19.31 10.18
N ALA A 347 -8.69 -19.28 10.46
CA ALA A 347 -7.73 -18.48 9.71
C ALA A 347 -7.75 -18.85 8.21
N THR A 348 -7.77 -20.14 7.92
CA THR A 348 -7.82 -20.63 6.54
C THR A 348 -9.11 -20.17 5.85
N ALA A 349 -10.28 -20.35 6.48
CA ALA A 349 -11.54 -19.91 5.91
C ALA A 349 -11.55 -18.42 5.59
N TYR A 350 -11.08 -17.59 6.51
CA TYR A 350 -11.07 -16.14 6.36
C TYR A 350 -10.12 -15.68 5.25
N ARG A 351 -8.89 -16.22 5.23
CA ARG A 351 -7.88 -15.87 4.21
C ARG A 351 -8.28 -16.29 2.80
N GLU A 352 -9.00 -17.38 2.69
CA GLU A 352 -9.51 -17.87 1.41
C GLU A 352 -10.54 -16.93 0.76
N LEU A 353 -11.19 -16.02 1.53
CA LEU A 353 -11.99 -14.94 0.97
C LEU A 353 -11.10 -13.97 0.15
N PHE A 354 -9.94 -13.61 0.68
CA PHE A 354 -9.03 -12.69 -0.02
C PHE A 354 -8.37 -13.32 -1.24
N VAL A 355 -8.13 -14.65 -1.20
CA VAL A 355 -7.72 -15.41 -2.41
C VAL A 355 -8.82 -15.35 -3.48
N ASP A 356 -10.09 -15.52 -3.09
CA ASP A 356 -11.21 -15.40 -4.03
C ASP A 356 -11.35 -13.96 -4.58
N ALA A 357 -11.13 -12.94 -3.75
CA ALA A 357 -11.10 -11.53 -4.19
C ALA A 357 -10.00 -11.30 -5.22
N ALA A 358 -8.78 -11.80 -4.96
CA ALA A 358 -7.64 -11.70 -5.88
C ALA A 358 -7.93 -12.38 -7.22
N LEU A 359 -8.51 -13.59 -7.21
CA LEU A 359 -8.92 -14.31 -8.43
C LEU A 359 -10.06 -13.60 -9.18
N ARG A 360 -10.91 -12.84 -8.49
CA ARG A 360 -11.96 -12.01 -9.08
C ARG A 360 -11.45 -10.68 -9.63
N GLY A 361 -10.19 -10.32 -9.39
CA GLY A 361 -9.64 -9.03 -9.78
C GLY A 361 -10.21 -7.87 -8.95
N ILE A 362 -10.44 -8.08 -7.66
CA ILE A 362 -10.92 -7.09 -6.70
C ILE A 362 -9.76 -6.66 -5.79
N SER A 363 -9.56 -5.34 -5.67
CA SER A 363 -8.62 -4.76 -4.70
C SER A 363 -9.29 -4.70 -3.32
N VAL A 364 -8.60 -5.15 -2.26
CA VAL A 364 -9.11 -5.13 -0.89
C VAL A 364 -8.22 -4.28 -0.01
N PHE A 365 -8.82 -3.33 0.71
CA PHE A 365 -8.18 -2.46 1.69
C PHE A 365 -8.80 -2.72 3.06
N ASN A 366 -7.97 -3.11 4.01
CA ASN A 366 -8.37 -3.37 5.39
C ASN A 366 -7.61 -2.42 6.31
N ASP A 367 -8.27 -1.93 7.33
CA ASP A 367 -7.63 -1.10 8.35
C ASP A 367 -6.61 -1.90 9.19
N ALA A 368 -5.59 -1.19 9.69
CA ALA A 368 -4.61 -1.76 10.60
C ALA A 368 -5.09 -1.76 12.05
N PHE A 369 -6.18 -1.08 12.35
CA PHE A 369 -6.70 -0.74 13.69
C PHE A 369 -6.01 0.42 14.40
N ASP A 370 -6.65 0.84 15.49
CA ASP A 370 -6.36 2.07 16.21
C ASP A 370 -5.75 1.85 17.60
N GLY A 371 -5.40 0.60 17.93
CA GLY A 371 -4.92 0.22 19.27
C GLY A 371 -3.39 0.22 19.43
N GLY A 372 -2.64 0.73 18.44
CA GLY A 372 -1.17 0.74 18.46
C GLY A 372 -0.55 -0.66 18.43
N SER A 373 0.70 -0.78 18.83
CA SER A 373 1.46 -2.04 18.76
C SER A 373 0.90 -3.17 19.66
N GLY A 374 0.20 -2.84 20.73
CA GLY A 374 -0.38 -3.80 21.66
C GLY A 374 -1.85 -4.10 21.41
N ASN A 375 -2.50 -3.36 20.54
CA ASN A 375 -3.92 -3.49 20.19
C ASN A 375 -4.82 -3.65 21.43
N GLU A 376 -4.45 -2.95 22.53
CA GLU A 376 -5.18 -2.88 23.81
C GLU A 376 -5.39 -4.21 24.53
N THR A 377 -4.69 -5.26 24.15
CA THR A 377 -4.90 -6.61 24.71
C THR A 377 -4.47 -6.80 26.17
N GLY A 378 -3.68 -5.87 26.73
CA GLY A 378 -3.20 -5.97 28.10
C GLY A 378 -2.27 -7.14 28.40
N THR A 379 -1.74 -7.80 27.37
CA THR A 379 -0.81 -8.93 27.49
C THR A 379 0.63 -8.49 27.74
N GLY A 380 0.93 -7.23 27.46
CA GLY A 380 2.27 -6.68 27.48
C GLY A 380 3.09 -6.92 26.22
N LEU A 381 2.54 -7.66 25.27
CA LEU A 381 3.16 -8.06 24.01
C LEU A 381 2.55 -7.30 22.85
N THR A 382 3.27 -7.28 21.73
CA THR A 382 2.73 -6.84 20.45
C THR A 382 1.58 -7.75 20.02
N ASN A 383 0.59 -7.18 19.36
CA ASN A 383 -0.58 -7.92 18.89
C ASN A 383 -1.12 -7.32 17.60
N LEU A 384 -1.46 -8.18 16.64
CA LEU A 384 -2.23 -7.85 15.45
C LEU A 384 -3.50 -8.69 15.38
N PHE A 385 -4.59 -8.09 14.91
CA PHE A 385 -5.78 -8.85 14.58
C PHE A 385 -5.60 -9.54 13.23
N THR A 386 -5.16 -10.79 13.27
CA THR A 386 -4.74 -11.54 12.08
C THR A 386 -5.88 -11.95 11.16
N GLY A 387 -7.13 -11.76 11.58
CA GLY A 387 -8.32 -12.06 10.77
C GLY A 387 -8.40 -11.25 9.49
N SER A 388 -8.17 -9.93 9.56
CA SER A 388 -8.15 -9.04 8.40
C SER A 388 -6.79 -8.98 7.68
N MET A 389 -5.74 -9.60 8.23
CA MET A 389 -4.41 -9.62 7.62
C MET A 389 -4.32 -10.72 6.57
N SER A 390 -4.02 -10.33 5.33
CA SER A 390 -3.82 -11.27 4.22
C SER A 390 -2.74 -10.75 3.29
N SER A 391 -1.98 -11.68 2.71
CA SER A 391 -1.03 -11.35 1.63
C SER A 391 -1.73 -10.85 0.36
N TYR A 392 -3.05 -11.01 0.26
CA TYR A 392 -3.88 -10.62 -0.89
C TYR A 392 -4.78 -9.42 -0.59
N ALA A 393 -4.55 -8.72 0.51
CA ALA A 393 -5.20 -7.48 0.87
C ALA A 393 -4.15 -6.43 1.26
N MET A 394 -4.44 -5.18 0.97
CA MET A 394 -3.67 -4.03 1.41
C MET A 394 -4.09 -3.67 2.84
N VAL A 395 -3.15 -3.58 3.75
CA VAL A 395 -3.40 -3.13 5.12
C VAL A 395 -3.02 -1.67 5.25
N VAL A 396 -3.94 -0.86 5.75
CA VAL A 396 -3.81 0.59 5.81
C VAL A 396 -3.62 1.07 7.24
N GLY A 397 -2.46 1.67 7.50
CA GLY A 397 -2.13 2.30 8.77
C GLY A 397 -2.49 3.79 8.81
N GLY A 398 -2.16 4.42 9.93
CA GLY A 398 -2.51 5.80 10.23
C GLY A 398 -1.33 6.73 10.44
N THR A 399 -1.43 7.94 9.89
CA THR A 399 -0.49 9.02 10.11
C THR A 399 -1.14 10.20 10.80
N SER A 400 -0.32 11.10 11.31
CA SER A 400 -0.70 12.41 11.84
C SER A 400 -0.02 13.48 11.00
N VAL A 401 -0.81 14.30 10.33
CA VAL A 401 -0.33 15.39 9.49
C VAL A 401 -0.45 16.71 10.24
N SER A 402 0.58 17.55 10.14
CA SER A 402 0.56 18.89 10.72
C SER A 402 0.78 19.93 9.64
N THR A 403 -0.16 20.86 9.55
CA THR A 403 0.07 22.10 8.80
C THR A 403 1.11 22.97 9.53
N LEU A 404 1.72 23.91 8.85
CA LEU A 404 2.64 24.85 9.45
C LEU A 404 1.99 25.59 10.65
N ALA A 405 0.74 25.99 10.52
CA ALA A 405 0.01 26.69 11.60
C ALA A 405 -0.20 25.80 12.82
N ALA A 406 -0.61 24.55 12.63
CA ALA A 406 -0.78 23.59 13.71
C ALA A 406 0.54 23.22 14.37
N ALA A 407 1.59 22.96 13.59
CA ALA A 407 2.91 22.59 14.08
C ALA A 407 3.58 23.70 14.89
N GLN A 408 3.35 24.96 14.55
CA GLN A 408 3.87 26.11 15.34
C GLN A 408 3.30 26.16 16.76
N THR A 409 2.11 25.67 16.98
CA THR A 409 1.46 25.65 18.31
C THR A 409 1.63 24.33 19.05
N ASP A 410 2.14 23.31 18.38
CA ASP A 410 2.45 22.02 18.97
C ASP A 410 3.80 22.07 19.71
N SER A 411 3.80 21.77 21.00
CA SER A 411 5.01 21.84 21.82
C SER A 411 6.13 20.89 21.39
N THR A 412 5.81 19.83 20.63
CA THR A 412 6.78 18.85 20.11
C THR A 412 7.30 19.23 18.73
N LEU A 413 6.51 19.95 17.93
CA LEU A 413 6.84 20.32 16.56
C LEU A 413 7.32 21.77 16.41
N ALA A 414 7.06 22.65 17.37
CA ALA A 414 7.46 24.04 17.29
C ALA A 414 8.98 24.25 17.07
N GLY A 415 9.80 23.38 17.64
CA GLY A 415 11.25 23.36 17.42
C GLY A 415 11.63 22.94 16.01
N VAL A 416 10.92 21.99 15.43
CA VAL A 416 11.09 21.50 14.04
C VAL A 416 10.72 22.62 13.07
N VAL A 417 9.60 23.31 13.32
CA VAL A 417 9.19 24.48 12.52
C VAL A 417 10.28 25.56 12.53
N LEU A 418 10.78 25.87 13.71
CA LEU A 418 11.81 26.90 13.86
C LEU A 418 13.10 26.52 13.11
N ALA A 419 13.56 25.27 13.24
CA ALA A 419 14.74 24.78 12.52
C ALA A 419 14.55 24.85 11.01
N ALA A 420 13.41 24.38 10.50
CA ALA A 420 13.09 24.42 9.07
C ALA A 420 13.03 25.85 8.53
N GLN A 421 12.38 26.77 9.25
CA GLN A 421 12.30 28.17 8.86
C GLN A 421 13.66 28.90 8.93
N GLN A 422 14.60 28.43 9.75
CA GLN A 422 15.97 28.91 9.80
C GLN A 422 16.88 28.27 8.75
N GLY A 423 16.37 27.35 7.95
CA GLY A 423 17.12 26.69 6.88
C GLY A 423 18.01 25.54 7.37
N ASP A 424 17.65 24.87 8.48
CA ASP A 424 18.35 23.68 8.91
C ASP A 424 18.18 22.55 7.88
N LEU A 425 19.29 22.22 7.20
CA LEU A 425 19.28 21.31 6.06
C LEU A 425 18.81 19.89 6.45
N ALA A 426 19.18 19.40 7.60
CA ALA A 426 18.80 18.05 8.04
C ALA A 426 17.29 17.95 8.23
N THR A 427 16.70 18.96 8.89
CA THR A 427 15.24 19.05 9.08
C THR A 427 14.51 19.16 7.75
N LEU A 428 14.94 20.06 6.88
CA LEU A 428 14.30 20.27 5.58
C LEU A 428 14.44 19.05 4.66
N TRP A 429 15.58 18.38 4.66
CA TRP A 429 15.78 17.16 3.91
C TRP A 429 14.79 16.05 4.30
N GLN A 430 14.64 15.84 5.61
CA GLN A 430 13.66 14.88 6.13
C GLN A 430 12.23 15.24 5.73
N MET A 431 11.87 16.53 5.80
CA MET A 431 10.52 16.98 5.47
C MET A 431 10.21 16.88 3.97
N VAL A 432 11.17 17.23 3.10
CA VAL A 432 10.99 17.11 1.65
C VAL A 432 10.83 15.63 1.25
N ARG A 433 11.62 14.74 1.82
CA ARG A 433 11.42 13.30 1.62
C ARG A 433 10.07 12.81 2.12
N GLY A 434 9.54 13.44 3.17
CA GLY A 434 8.20 13.19 3.70
C GLY A 434 7.08 13.94 3.00
N GLY A 435 7.32 14.53 1.83
CA GLY A 435 6.29 15.15 0.99
C GLY A 435 6.18 16.67 1.06
N LEU A 436 7.07 17.38 1.76
CA LEU A 436 7.07 18.85 1.75
C LEU A 436 7.45 19.38 0.37
N THR A 437 6.57 20.13 -0.29
CA THR A 437 6.80 20.72 -1.62
C THR A 437 7.06 22.22 -1.57
N ALA A 438 6.76 22.90 -0.47
CA ALA A 438 6.86 24.34 -0.32
C ALA A 438 7.74 24.77 0.85
N TRP A 439 8.46 25.89 0.68
CA TRP A 439 9.21 26.48 1.78
C TRP A 439 8.30 26.93 2.92
N PRO A 440 8.63 26.66 4.19
CA PRO A 440 7.78 26.99 5.33
C PRO A 440 7.84 28.49 5.64
N VAL A 441 6.96 29.28 5.05
CA VAL A 441 7.04 30.75 5.06
C VAL A 441 6.12 31.47 6.03
N GLY A 442 5.01 30.94 6.44
CA GLY A 442 4.08 31.74 7.25
C GLY A 442 2.96 30.95 7.93
N ALA A 443 2.37 31.53 8.95
CA ALA A 443 1.17 30.98 9.56
C ALA A 443 0.00 31.02 8.58
N GLY A 444 -0.87 30.00 8.64
CA GLY A 444 -2.06 29.88 7.78
C GLY A 444 -1.84 29.12 6.47
N GLN A 445 -0.66 28.59 6.22
CA GLN A 445 -0.43 27.66 5.14
C GLN A 445 -1.19 26.36 5.44
N LEU A 446 -2.03 25.90 4.50
CA LEU A 446 -2.84 24.68 4.66
C LEU A 446 -2.09 23.42 4.19
N GLU A 447 -1.02 23.57 3.45
CA GLU A 447 -0.22 22.45 2.96
C GLU A 447 0.36 21.64 4.12
N PRO A 448 0.51 20.33 3.97
CA PRO A 448 1.19 19.49 4.96
C PRO A 448 2.60 20.00 5.20
N PHE A 449 2.94 20.23 6.47
CA PHE A 449 4.26 20.67 6.86
C PHE A 449 5.14 19.50 7.29
N ILE A 450 4.57 18.62 8.10
CA ILE A 450 5.22 17.39 8.56
C ILE A 450 4.18 16.30 8.75
N GLU A 451 4.55 15.10 8.39
CA GLU A 451 3.75 13.90 8.64
C GLU A 451 4.53 12.94 9.54
N THR A 452 3.84 12.35 10.52
CA THR A 452 4.42 11.49 11.55
C THR A 452 3.53 10.27 11.76
N VAL A 453 4.02 9.25 12.46
CA VAL A 453 3.17 8.13 12.89
C VAL A 453 2.02 8.66 13.76
N TRP A 454 0.80 8.24 13.49
CA TRP A 454 -0.31 8.56 14.37
C TRP A 454 -0.20 7.76 15.68
N ASN A 455 0.03 8.45 16.78
CA ASN A 455 0.08 7.89 18.12
C ASN A 455 -0.28 8.96 19.16
N GLN A 456 -1.42 8.80 19.78
CA GLN A 456 -1.95 9.68 20.83
C GLN A 456 -1.88 9.06 22.23
N TYR A 457 -1.23 7.94 22.42
CA TYR A 457 -1.03 7.35 23.72
C TYR A 457 -0.09 8.20 24.56
N VAL A 458 -0.65 8.79 25.62
CA VAL A 458 0.11 9.69 26.52
C VAL A 458 0.18 9.15 27.91
N LEU A 459 1.39 8.92 28.37
CA LEU A 459 1.70 8.67 29.78
C LEU A 459 2.12 9.99 30.42
N SER A 460 1.38 10.49 31.42
CA SER A 460 1.72 11.69 32.15
C SER A 460 1.91 11.37 33.64
N GLY A 461 3.12 11.40 34.10
CA GLY A 461 3.47 11.05 35.48
C GLY A 461 3.08 9.60 35.80
N SER A 462 2.16 9.43 36.77
CA SER A 462 1.63 8.11 37.15
C SER A 462 0.26 7.79 36.51
N ARG A 463 -0.18 8.59 35.54
CA ARG A 463 -1.47 8.41 34.88
C ARG A 463 -1.27 8.17 33.39
N LEU A 464 -2.01 7.21 32.88
CA LEU A 464 -2.34 7.20 31.48
C LEU A 464 -3.39 8.27 31.23
N PHE A 465 -3.25 9.01 30.13
CA PHE A 465 -4.14 10.14 29.87
C PHE A 465 -5.60 9.67 29.74
N PRO A 466 -6.58 10.47 30.20
CA PRO A 466 -7.99 10.13 30.00
C PRO A 466 -8.28 9.93 28.51
N GLY A 467 -8.82 8.80 28.15
CA GLY A 467 -9.07 8.43 26.77
C GLY A 467 -8.14 7.34 26.21
N TYR A 468 -7.12 6.91 26.96
CA TYR A 468 -6.40 5.70 26.58
C TYR A 468 -7.35 4.51 26.71
N GLY A 469 -7.46 3.78 25.65
CA GLY A 469 -8.32 2.62 25.66
C GLY A 469 -8.91 2.29 24.31
N GLU A 470 -9.02 3.24 23.38
CA GLU A 470 -9.54 2.98 22.04
C GLU A 470 -9.15 4.10 21.08
N ASN A 471 -8.78 3.77 19.83
CA ASN A 471 -8.71 4.68 18.70
C ASN A 471 -7.70 5.85 18.83
N PHE A 472 -6.47 5.57 19.26
CA PHE A 472 -5.48 6.63 19.50
C PHE A 472 -4.10 6.40 18.90
N ALA A 473 -3.85 5.26 18.27
CA ALA A 473 -2.58 5.01 17.59
C ALA A 473 -2.75 3.98 16.47
N THR A 474 -2.02 4.17 15.38
CA THR A 474 -2.00 3.17 14.31
C THR A 474 -1.47 1.84 14.81
N SER A 475 -2.20 0.77 14.61
CA SER A 475 -1.65 -0.57 14.80
C SER A 475 -0.69 -0.92 13.66
N GLY A 476 0.22 -1.81 13.95
CA GLY A 476 1.22 -2.30 13.00
C GLY A 476 2.12 -3.31 13.69
N GLY A 477 2.84 -4.07 12.90
CA GLY A 477 3.70 -5.13 13.38
C GLY A 477 3.80 -6.32 12.42
N VAL A 478 3.87 -7.54 12.96
CA VAL A 478 4.14 -8.74 12.17
C VAL A 478 3.11 -9.83 12.44
N ASP A 479 2.42 -10.28 11.38
CA ASP A 479 1.60 -11.48 11.46
C ASP A 479 2.51 -12.72 11.23
N THR A 480 2.92 -13.33 12.32
CA THR A 480 3.77 -14.53 12.33
C THR A 480 3.01 -15.81 11.97
N THR A 481 1.70 -15.75 11.76
CA THR A 481 0.89 -16.88 11.28
C THR A 481 0.92 -17.05 9.77
N GLN A 482 1.55 -16.10 9.05
CA GLN A 482 1.81 -16.11 7.61
C GLN A 482 3.29 -15.93 7.33
N ALA A 483 3.77 -16.57 6.27
CA ALA A 483 5.10 -16.27 5.74
C ALA A 483 5.13 -14.83 5.18
N THR A 484 6.31 -14.23 5.17
CA THR A 484 6.53 -12.95 4.48
C THR A 484 6.14 -13.09 3.01
N PRO A 485 5.24 -12.24 2.49
CA PRO A 485 4.82 -12.29 1.09
C PRO A 485 5.97 -12.06 0.11
N GLY A 486 5.84 -12.61 -1.10
CA GLY A 486 6.86 -12.49 -2.14
C GLY A 486 7.24 -11.05 -2.48
N TYR A 487 6.28 -10.14 -2.54
CA TYR A 487 6.52 -8.72 -2.80
C TYR A 487 7.29 -8.02 -1.66
N GLN A 488 7.05 -8.38 -0.40
CA GLN A 488 7.84 -7.86 0.73
C GLN A 488 9.26 -8.43 0.70
N THR A 489 9.41 -9.72 0.42
CA THR A 489 10.74 -10.35 0.29
C THR A 489 11.53 -9.77 -0.88
N ALA A 490 10.89 -9.54 -2.04
CA ALA A 490 11.50 -8.92 -3.21
C ALA A 490 11.92 -7.46 -2.95
N PHE A 491 11.18 -6.75 -2.11
CA PHE A 491 11.55 -5.41 -1.64
C PHE A 491 12.72 -5.42 -0.64
N GLY A 492 13.15 -6.59 -0.18
CA GLY A 492 14.26 -6.76 0.75
C GLY A 492 13.86 -6.85 2.23
N LEU A 493 12.56 -7.03 2.51
CA LEU A 493 12.06 -7.02 3.89
C LEU A 493 12.18 -8.40 4.55
N THR A 494 12.44 -8.36 5.84
CA THR A 494 12.35 -9.49 6.76
C THR A 494 11.61 -9.00 8.02
N PRO A 495 10.28 -8.77 7.92
CA PRO A 495 9.54 -8.20 9.03
C PRO A 495 9.66 -9.08 10.26
N THR A 496 10.20 -8.51 11.34
CA THR A 496 10.50 -9.23 12.58
C THR A 496 9.71 -8.62 13.72
N ASP A 497 9.01 -9.46 14.48
CA ASP A 497 8.22 -9.02 15.62
C ASP A 497 9.13 -8.38 16.70
N ALA A 498 8.65 -7.27 17.28
CA ALA A 498 9.33 -6.63 18.40
C ALA A 498 9.39 -7.51 19.65
N ASP A 499 8.47 -8.47 19.80
CA ASP A 499 8.60 -9.55 20.76
C ASP A 499 9.49 -10.66 20.16
N PRO A 500 10.71 -10.86 20.70
CA PRO A 500 11.66 -11.81 20.14
C PRO A 500 11.19 -13.27 20.21
N SER A 501 10.12 -13.57 20.91
CA SER A 501 9.55 -14.92 20.98
C SER A 501 8.67 -15.27 19.78
N HIS A 502 8.23 -14.30 18.96
CA HIS A 502 7.28 -14.52 17.87
C HIS A 502 7.93 -14.74 16.50
N GLY A 503 8.99 -14.03 16.16
CA GLY A 503 9.78 -14.28 14.94
C GLY A 503 9.41 -13.43 13.73
N VAL A 504 9.49 -14.03 12.52
CA VAL A 504 9.34 -13.36 11.23
C VAL A 504 8.00 -13.75 10.60
N GLY A 505 7.40 -12.81 9.86
CA GLY A 505 6.13 -13.05 9.19
C GLY A 505 5.76 -11.94 8.19
N ARG A 506 4.46 -11.79 7.88
CA ARG A 506 3.94 -10.70 7.08
C ARG A 506 4.00 -9.39 7.87
N GLY A 507 4.70 -8.41 7.34
CA GLY A 507 4.72 -7.04 7.90
C GLY A 507 3.44 -6.27 7.57
N ALA A 508 2.93 -5.50 8.52
CA ALA A 508 1.79 -4.60 8.38
C ALA A 508 2.07 -3.27 9.12
N PRO A 509 1.51 -2.14 8.64
CA PRO A 509 0.69 -1.98 7.43
C PRO A 509 1.51 -2.06 6.13
N ASP A 510 0.84 -2.07 4.97
CA ASP A 510 1.50 -1.91 3.67
C ASP A 510 1.66 -0.43 3.32
N VAL A 511 0.63 0.37 3.60
CA VAL A 511 0.57 1.82 3.32
C VAL A 511 -0.15 2.53 4.46
N SER A 512 -0.09 3.86 4.50
CA SER A 512 -0.79 4.67 5.51
C SER A 512 -1.37 5.95 4.92
N ALA A 513 -2.25 6.61 5.65
CA ALA A 513 -2.71 7.97 5.35
C ALA A 513 -3.13 8.68 6.63
N LEU A 514 -3.44 9.99 6.51
CA LEU A 514 -3.95 10.76 7.63
C LEU A 514 -5.07 10.01 8.35
N SER A 515 -4.90 9.82 9.64
CA SER A 515 -5.91 9.25 10.53
C SER A 515 -6.47 10.31 11.47
N GLN A 516 -5.61 10.94 12.25
CA GLN A 516 -5.99 12.02 13.16
C GLN A 516 -4.74 12.75 13.68
N GLY A 517 -4.92 13.75 14.51
CA GLY A 517 -3.83 14.50 15.17
C GLY A 517 -4.00 16.00 15.00
N ASN A 518 -2.94 16.68 14.59
CA ASN A 518 -2.98 18.13 14.35
C ASN A 518 -3.85 18.51 13.12
N MET A 519 -4.14 17.56 12.27
CA MET A 519 -5.13 17.64 11.22
C MET A 519 -6.10 16.48 11.37
N GLY A 520 -7.37 16.68 11.04
CA GLY A 520 -8.41 15.67 11.11
C GLY A 520 -9.44 15.86 9.99
N TYR A 521 -10.36 14.91 9.90
CA TYR A 521 -11.44 14.93 8.93
C TYR A 521 -12.68 15.61 9.49
N LEU A 522 -13.39 16.39 8.65
CA LEU A 522 -14.77 16.79 8.86
C LEU A 522 -15.70 15.76 8.24
N LEU A 523 -16.30 14.92 9.05
CA LEU A 523 -17.10 13.78 8.63
C LEU A 523 -18.53 13.86 9.17
N PRO A 524 -19.48 13.19 8.49
CA PRO A 524 -20.84 13.15 9.00
C PRO A 524 -20.90 12.30 10.27
N GLY A 525 -21.72 12.72 11.22
CA GLY A 525 -22.04 11.92 12.40
C GLY A 525 -23.03 10.80 12.08
N SER A 526 -23.40 10.04 13.11
CA SER A 526 -24.27 8.87 13.00
C SER A 526 -25.46 9.10 12.07
N ASN A 527 -25.67 8.17 11.15
CA ASN A 527 -26.73 8.25 10.13
C ASN A 527 -26.68 9.53 9.27
N MET A 528 -25.48 10.01 8.98
CA MET A 528 -25.24 11.24 8.20
C MET A 528 -25.79 12.52 8.86
N LEU A 529 -25.93 12.56 10.19
CA LEU A 529 -26.46 13.71 10.92
C LEU A 529 -25.34 14.62 11.43
N GLY A 530 -25.34 15.88 10.96
CA GLY A 530 -24.33 16.85 11.33
C GLY A 530 -22.98 16.59 10.68
N VAL A 531 -21.98 17.39 11.05
CA VAL A 531 -20.58 17.25 10.62
C VAL A 531 -19.70 17.45 11.85
N TYR A 532 -18.79 16.54 12.07
CA TYR A 532 -17.93 16.52 13.27
C TYR A 532 -16.50 16.14 12.90
N PRO A 533 -15.52 16.56 13.69
CA PRO A 533 -14.16 16.02 13.62
C PRO A 533 -14.18 14.51 13.91
N ASN A 534 -13.56 13.74 13.04
CA ASN A 534 -13.38 12.31 13.20
C ASN A 534 -12.11 11.85 12.46
N GLY A 535 -11.74 10.57 12.57
CA GLY A 535 -10.53 10.03 11.98
C GLY A 535 -10.36 8.55 12.28
N GLY A 536 -9.12 8.13 12.60
CA GLY A 536 -8.74 6.74 12.80
C GLY A 536 -8.21 6.11 11.51
N THR A 537 -7.68 4.89 11.60
CA THR A 537 -7.37 4.08 10.42
C THR A 537 -8.64 3.78 9.64
N SER A 538 -9.78 3.86 10.29
CA SER A 538 -11.12 3.87 9.68
C SER A 538 -11.33 4.97 8.64
N ALA A 539 -10.71 6.15 8.78
CA ALA A 539 -10.76 7.19 7.74
C ALA A 539 -9.69 6.98 6.66
N ALA A 540 -8.51 6.50 7.06
CA ALA A 540 -7.41 6.24 6.13
C ALA A 540 -7.72 5.10 5.14
N THR A 541 -8.46 4.10 5.55
CA THR A 541 -8.77 2.92 4.73
C THR A 541 -9.71 3.23 3.56
N PRO A 542 -10.89 3.84 3.76
CA PRO A 542 -11.74 4.27 2.65
C PRO A 542 -11.10 5.40 1.83
N PHE A 543 -10.17 6.16 2.38
CA PHE A 543 -9.36 7.15 1.65
C PHE A 543 -8.48 6.47 0.58
N TRP A 544 -7.74 5.40 0.94
CA TRP A 544 -6.97 4.59 0.01
C TRP A 544 -7.85 3.84 -1.00
N ALA A 545 -9.00 3.34 -0.56
CA ALA A 545 -9.96 2.68 -1.44
C ALA A 545 -10.54 3.65 -2.49
N ALA A 546 -10.81 4.90 -2.10
CA ALA A 546 -11.21 5.96 -3.04
C ALA A 546 -10.10 6.26 -4.06
N LEU A 547 -8.83 6.36 -3.63
CA LEU A 547 -7.67 6.54 -4.52
C LEU A 547 -7.54 5.36 -5.51
N ALA A 548 -7.67 4.12 -5.03
CA ALA A 548 -7.64 2.94 -5.90
C ALA A 548 -8.78 2.93 -6.92
N THR A 549 -9.92 3.50 -6.57
CA THR A 549 -11.07 3.67 -7.47
C THR A 549 -10.75 4.69 -8.57
N GLU A 550 -10.00 5.75 -8.26
CA GLU A 550 -9.47 6.69 -9.26
C GLU A 550 -8.43 6.03 -10.18
N PHE A 551 -7.53 5.22 -9.63
CA PHE A 551 -6.59 4.44 -10.45
C PHE A 551 -7.30 3.50 -11.40
N ASN A 552 -8.38 2.84 -10.97
CA ASN A 552 -9.21 2.02 -11.86
C ASN A 552 -9.86 2.83 -13.00
N ALA A 553 -10.26 4.08 -12.73
CA ALA A 553 -10.78 4.97 -13.78
C ALA A 553 -9.69 5.36 -14.79
N ILE A 554 -8.48 5.66 -14.34
CA ILE A 554 -7.31 5.95 -15.18
C ILE A 554 -6.93 4.69 -15.99
N PHE A 555 -6.84 3.53 -15.36
CA PHE A 555 -6.53 2.26 -16.04
C PHE A 555 -7.54 1.97 -17.14
N LYS A 556 -8.82 2.10 -16.82
CA LYS A 556 -9.90 1.94 -17.82
C LYS A 556 -9.79 2.93 -18.98
N ASP A 557 -9.47 4.20 -18.70
CA ASP A 557 -9.24 5.23 -19.73
C ASP A 557 -8.08 4.85 -20.65
N GLN A 558 -7.05 4.24 -20.11
CA GLN A 558 -5.86 3.77 -20.83
C GLN A 558 -6.01 2.36 -21.44
N GLY A 559 -7.18 1.71 -21.29
CA GLY A 559 -7.43 0.37 -21.81
C GLY A 559 -6.82 -0.77 -21.00
N LEU A 560 -6.41 -0.51 -19.76
CA LEU A 560 -5.95 -1.53 -18.82
C LEU A 560 -7.12 -2.19 -18.07
N PRO A 561 -6.97 -3.42 -17.58
CA PRO A 561 -7.89 -4.00 -16.59
C PRO A 561 -7.84 -3.24 -15.27
N ASN A 562 -8.81 -3.48 -14.37
CA ASN A 562 -8.75 -2.96 -13.01
C ASN A 562 -7.49 -3.43 -12.28
N LEU A 563 -7.04 -2.69 -11.28
CA LEU A 563 -5.90 -3.04 -10.43
C LEU A 563 -5.98 -4.47 -9.89
N GLY A 564 -7.15 -4.86 -9.36
CA GLY A 564 -7.31 -6.15 -8.70
C GLY A 564 -6.36 -6.33 -7.53
N TYR A 565 -5.87 -7.55 -7.32
CA TYR A 565 -4.76 -7.80 -6.42
C TYR A 565 -3.49 -7.17 -6.99
N SER A 566 -2.95 -6.17 -6.32
CA SER A 566 -1.90 -5.29 -6.84
C SER A 566 -0.87 -4.87 -5.80
N ASN A 567 -0.78 -5.56 -4.66
CA ASN A 567 0.22 -5.24 -3.63
C ASN A 567 1.65 -5.18 -4.23
N ASP A 568 1.99 -6.10 -5.13
CA ASP A 568 3.26 -6.12 -5.87
C ASP A 568 3.54 -4.82 -6.63
N LEU A 569 2.54 -4.26 -7.35
CA LEU A 569 2.70 -3.00 -8.07
C LEU A 569 3.08 -1.83 -7.16
N TYR A 570 2.49 -1.76 -5.96
CA TYR A 570 2.82 -0.70 -4.99
C TYR A 570 4.27 -0.81 -4.50
N TYR A 571 4.75 -2.03 -4.23
CA TYR A 571 6.13 -2.27 -3.82
C TYR A 571 7.12 -2.03 -4.98
N ILE A 572 6.75 -2.37 -6.22
CA ILE A 572 7.54 -2.00 -7.41
C ILE A 572 7.58 -0.47 -7.55
N ALA A 573 6.43 0.21 -7.43
CA ALA A 573 6.38 1.67 -7.51
C ALA A 573 7.29 2.32 -6.44
N ALA A 574 7.27 1.82 -5.21
CA ALA A 574 8.16 2.32 -4.15
C ALA A 574 9.65 2.11 -4.47
N ALA A 575 10.00 1.02 -5.18
CA ALA A 575 11.39 0.73 -5.55
C ALA A 575 11.89 1.58 -6.73
N ILE A 576 11.07 1.78 -7.79
CA ILE A 576 11.48 2.49 -9.01
C ILE A 576 11.07 3.97 -9.05
N ALA A 577 10.07 4.34 -8.27
CA ALA A 577 9.52 5.70 -8.19
C ALA A 577 9.23 6.08 -6.74
N PRO A 578 10.24 6.18 -5.86
CA PRO A 578 10.06 6.37 -4.43
C PRO A 578 9.28 7.65 -4.07
N ALA A 579 9.27 8.68 -4.92
CA ALA A 579 8.42 9.86 -4.73
C ALA A 579 6.91 9.58 -4.84
N SER A 580 6.50 8.38 -5.23
CA SER A 580 5.09 7.93 -5.19
C SER A 580 4.54 7.83 -3.77
N PHE A 581 5.42 7.80 -2.78
CA PHE A 581 5.08 7.76 -1.37
C PHE A 581 5.82 8.86 -0.60
N ASN A 582 5.16 9.41 0.40
CA ASN A 582 5.79 10.25 1.42
C ASN A 582 6.37 9.31 2.48
N ASP A 583 7.66 9.34 2.66
CA ASP A 583 8.41 8.49 3.60
C ASP A 583 8.27 9.03 5.03
N ILE A 584 7.53 8.32 5.87
CA ILE A 584 7.27 8.73 7.25
C ILE A 584 8.40 8.25 8.15
N THR A 585 9.28 9.14 8.54
CA THR A 585 10.50 8.80 9.31
C THR A 585 10.44 9.17 10.79
N ALA A 586 9.33 9.73 11.26
CA ALA A 586 9.20 10.23 12.63
C ALA A 586 8.01 9.61 13.36
N GLY A 587 8.23 9.23 14.61
CA GLY A 587 7.22 8.67 15.49
C GLY A 587 7.37 7.17 15.72
N ASN A 588 6.41 6.62 16.44
CA ASN A 588 6.32 5.19 16.75
C ASN A 588 4.88 4.82 17.12
N ASN A 589 4.56 3.52 17.16
CA ASN A 589 3.25 3.03 17.58
C ASN A 589 3.27 2.31 18.94
N VAL A 590 4.29 2.53 19.77
CA VAL A 590 4.46 1.84 21.06
C VAL A 590 3.29 2.11 21.98
N SER A 591 2.56 1.06 22.36
CA SER A 591 1.35 1.14 23.20
C SER A 591 1.13 -0.08 24.10
N THR A 592 2.06 -1.02 24.13
CA THR A 592 1.94 -2.27 24.90
C THR A 592 1.94 -2.04 26.41
N PHE A 593 1.07 -2.76 27.13
CA PHE A 593 0.96 -2.68 28.59
C PHE A 593 0.49 -4.00 29.20
N ILE A 594 0.68 -4.11 30.51
CA ILE A 594 0.10 -5.17 31.34
C ILE A 594 -0.75 -4.54 32.46
N PRO A 595 -1.71 -5.27 33.06
CA PRO A 595 -2.32 -4.85 34.31
C PRO A 595 -1.25 -4.57 35.37
N GLY A 596 -1.35 -3.45 36.06
CA GLY A 596 -0.33 -2.99 36.99
C GLY A 596 -0.78 -1.79 37.80
N SER A 597 0.16 -1.10 38.40
CA SER A 597 -0.11 0.10 39.24
C SER A 597 0.72 1.32 38.88
N THR A 598 1.55 1.26 37.82
CA THR A 598 2.41 2.40 37.45
C THR A 598 1.60 3.58 36.95
N TYR A 599 0.58 3.29 36.16
CA TYR A 599 -0.33 4.29 35.61
C TYR A 599 -1.78 3.91 35.92
N THR A 600 -2.67 4.88 36.01
CA THR A 600 -4.10 4.64 36.16
C THR A 600 -4.85 5.13 34.94
N SER A 601 -5.56 4.21 34.28
CA SER A 601 -6.49 4.50 33.20
C SER A 601 -7.92 4.54 33.74
N PRO A 602 -8.75 5.50 33.34
CA PRO A 602 -10.17 5.52 33.69
C PRO A 602 -10.94 4.29 33.20
N GLN A 603 -10.54 3.72 32.04
CA GLN A 603 -11.20 2.55 31.43
C GLN A 603 -10.60 1.24 31.92
N LEU A 604 -9.27 1.15 31.99
CA LEU A 604 -8.55 -0.12 32.22
C LEU A 604 -8.08 -0.30 33.67
N GLY A 605 -8.25 0.71 34.53
CA GLY A 605 -7.73 0.70 35.88
C GLY A 605 -6.23 0.91 35.94
N GLY A 606 -5.50 0.16 36.79
CA GLY A 606 -4.04 0.24 36.87
C GLY A 606 -3.35 -0.51 35.73
N ILE A 607 -2.42 0.14 35.04
CA ILE A 607 -1.60 -0.46 33.99
C ILE A 607 -0.11 -0.14 34.17
N SER A 608 0.74 -0.94 33.55
CA SER A 608 2.18 -0.69 33.44
C SER A 608 2.61 -0.91 32.00
N ALA A 609 3.14 0.13 31.35
CA ALA A 609 3.65 0.03 29.99
C ALA A 609 4.84 -0.92 29.91
N THR A 610 4.90 -1.75 28.89
CA THR A 610 6.02 -2.68 28.62
C THR A 610 6.97 -2.15 27.57
N GLY A 611 6.55 -1.20 26.71
CA GLY A 611 7.40 -0.48 25.77
C GLY A 611 7.75 -1.24 24.50
N LEU A 612 7.08 -2.35 24.19
CA LEU A 612 7.25 -3.05 22.93
C LEU A 612 6.45 -2.35 21.82
N GLY A 613 7.03 -2.31 20.63
CA GLY A 613 6.42 -1.71 19.45
C GLY A 613 7.46 -1.34 18.42
N TYR A 614 7.06 -0.54 17.45
CA TYR A 614 7.85 -0.24 16.27
C TYR A 614 8.01 1.27 16.12
N ALA A 615 9.15 1.68 15.59
CA ALA A 615 9.44 3.07 15.26
C ALA A 615 9.41 3.24 13.75
N ALA A 616 9.03 4.43 13.31
CA ALA A 616 9.21 4.85 11.93
C ALA A 616 10.69 4.92 11.56
N GLY A 617 10.98 4.66 10.31
CA GLY A 617 12.33 4.65 9.78
C GLY A 617 12.35 5.09 8.32
N GLN A 618 13.52 5.08 7.70
CA GLN A 618 13.66 5.37 6.29
C GLN A 618 13.16 4.18 5.45
N GLY A 619 12.31 4.45 4.45
CA GLY A 619 11.69 3.44 3.62
C GLY A 619 10.56 2.71 4.35
N TYR A 620 10.34 1.43 4.03
CA TYR A 620 9.28 0.65 4.69
C TYR A 620 9.56 0.44 6.18
N ASP A 621 8.55 0.67 7.01
CA ASP A 621 8.57 0.33 8.43
C ASP A 621 7.23 -0.30 8.90
N LEU A 622 7.24 -0.88 10.11
CA LEU A 622 6.09 -1.59 10.67
C LEU A 622 5.08 -0.67 11.38
N THR A 623 5.15 0.64 11.15
CA THR A 623 4.18 1.62 11.67
C THR A 623 3.36 2.26 10.57
N THR A 624 3.98 2.55 9.40
CA THR A 624 3.38 3.28 8.29
C THR A 624 3.52 2.60 6.94
N GLY A 625 4.18 1.43 6.90
CA GLY A 625 4.41 0.68 5.66
C GLY A 625 5.31 1.45 4.69
N LEU A 626 4.92 1.52 3.42
CA LEU A 626 5.60 2.32 2.38
C LEU A 626 5.40 3.84 2.57
N GLY A 627 4.54 4.25 3.50
CA GLY A 627 4.19 5.65 3.75
C GLY A 627 2.81 6.05 3.22
N SER A 628 2.57 7.36 3.16
CA SER A 628 1.33 7.92 2.61
C SER A 628 1.47 8.23 1.11
N PRO A 629 0.37 8.36 0.34
CA PRO A 629 0.47 8.47 -1.11
C PRO A 629 0.84 9.88 -1.58
N ASN A 630 1.65 9.97 -2.65
CA ASN A 630 1.52 11.05 -3.61
C ASN A 630 0.67 10.52 -4.77
N GLY A 631 -0.61 10.83 -4.77
CA GLY A 631 -1.58 10.16 -5.64
C GLY A 631 -1.27 10.29 -7.13
N LEU A 632 -0.82 11.46 -7.59
CA LEU A 632 -0.47 11.70 -9.00
C LEU A 632 0.79 10.94 -9.41
N LEU A 633 1.84 11.00 -8.60
CA LEU A 633 3.09 10.31 -8.91
C LEU A 633 2.89 8.78 -8.85
N LEU A 634 2.09 8.31 -7.89
CA LEU A 634 1.73 6.90 -7.80
C LEU A 634 0.89 6.45 -8.99
N ALA A 635 -0.08 7.24 -9.45
CA ALA A 635 -0.86 6.95 -10.66
C ALA A 635 0.02 6.80 -11.90
N ARG A 636 0.98 7.72 -12.08
CA ARG A 636 1.96 7.67 -13.19
C ARG A 636 2.85 6.42 -13.11
N ALA A 637 3.33 6.09 -11.92
CA ALA A 637 4.15 4.90 -11.69
C ALA A 637 3.37 3.61 -11.97
N LEU A 638 2.19 3.45 -11.37
CA LEU A 638 1.33 2.27 -11.57
C LEU A 638 0.93 2.10 -13.02
N SER A 639 0.59 3.19 -13.73
CA SER A 639 0.29 3.16 -15.16
C SER A 639 1.48 2.65 -15.97
N SER A 640 2.67 3.19 -15.74
CA SER A 640 3.90 2.78 -16.45
C SER A 640 4.25 1.32 -16.18
N ILE A 641 4.17 0.86 -14.93
CA ILE A 641 4.44 -0.52 -14.53
C ILE A 641 3.42 -1.47 -15.18
N ALA A 642 2.13 -1.16 -15.07
CA ALA A 642 1.06 -2.01 -15.59
C ALA A 642 1.14 -2.20 -17.10
N HIS A 643 1.41 -1.14 -17.87
CA HIS A 643 1.63 -1.25 -19.30
C HIS A 643 2.90 -2.04 -19.64
N ALA A 644 3.98 -1.82 -18.89
CA ALA A 644 5.23 -2.54 -19.07
C ALA A 644 5.04 -4.04 -18.89
N GLU A 645 4.42 -4.47 -17.80
CA GLU A 645 4.21 -5.89 -17.48
C GLU A 645 3.19 -6.58 -18.41
N LEU A 646 2.16 -5.86 -18.87
CA LEU A 646 1.10 -6.47 -19.66
C LEU A 646 1.45 -6.59 -21.16
N TYR A 647 2.25 -5.68 -21.69
CA TYR A 647 2.47 -5.56 -23.13
C TYR A 647 3.92 -5.73 -23.57
N TYR A 648 4.88 -5.82 -22.65
CA TYR A 648 6.32 -5.86 -22.98
C TYR A 648 7.03 -7.01 -22.28
N ASP A 649 7.95 -7.63 -23.02
CA ASP A 649 8.95 -8.56 -22.48
C ASP A 649 10.25 -7.77 -22.30
N LEU A 650 10.40 -7.12 -21.16
CA LEU A 650 11.52 -6.23 -20.87
C LEU A 650 12.79 -7.04 -20.65
N THR A 651 13.90 -6.56 -21.21
CA THR A 651 15.23 -7.15 -20.98
C THR A 651 15.82 -6.53 -19.69
N PRO A 652 15.99 -7.31 -18.61
CA PRO A 652 16.59 -6.78 -17.39
C PRO A 652 18.00 -6.22 -17.65
N VAL A 653 18.42 -5.22 -16.88
CA VAL A 653 19.76 -4.62 -17.03
C VAL A 653 20.85 -5.61 -16.65
N LEU A 654 20.62 -6.37 -15.60
CA LEU A 654 21.47 -7.46 -15.11
C LEU A 654 20.60 -8.65 -14.72
N GLU A 655 21.18 -9.84 -14.80
CA GLU A 655 20.56 -11.07 -14.29
C GLU A 655 21.48 -11.74 -13.27
N ASN A 656 20.89 -12.44 -12.29
CA ASN A 656 21.64 -13.24 -11.34
C ASN A 656 21.94 -14.61 -11.96
N ALA A 657 23.18 -14.83 -12.36
CA ALA A 657 23.63 -16.07 -12.99
C ALA A 657 23.83 -17.24 -11.99
N GLY A 658 23.42 -17.06 -10.72
CA GLY A 658 23.60 -18.06 -9.66
C GLY A 658 24.97 -18.04 -9.02
N ALA A 659 25.14 -18.78 -7.91
CA ALA A 659 26.40 -18.85 -7.22
C ALA A 659 27.49 -19.53 -8.09
N PRO A 660 28.64 -18.89 -8.33
CA PRO A 660 29.73 -19.53 -9.05
C PRO A 660 30.27 -20.72 -8.25
N SER A 661 30.67 -21.76 -8.94
CA SER A 661 31.08 -23.03 -8.39
C SER A 661 32.39 -23.03 -7.58
N SER A 662 32.99 -21.89 -7.30
CA SER A 662 34.15 -21.75 -6.39
C SER A 662 34.35 -20.27 -5.96
N GLY A 663 33.94 -19.91 -4.75
CA GLY A 663 34.58 -18.85 -3.97
C GLY A 663 34.48 -17.40 -4.44
N ALA A 664 33.74 -17.08 -5.49
CA ALA A 664 33.52 -15.71 -5.94
C ALA A 664 32.10 -15.26 -5.53
N SER A 665 31.96 -13.97 -5.25
CA SER A 665 30.67 -13.31 -4.98
C SER A 665 29.59 -13.73 -5.96
N ALA A 666 28.32 -13.78 -5.51
CA ALA A 666 27.14 -14.12 -6.33
C ALA A 666 27.22 -13.41 -7.69
N GLY A 667 27.26 -14.21 -8.77
CA GLY A 667 27.58 -13.70 -10.08
C GLY A 667 26.38 -13.04 -10.73
N TRP A 668 26.43 -11.75 -10.85
CA TRP A 668 25.58 -10.99 -11.77
C TRP A 668 26.22 -10.98 -13.15
N SER A 669 25.41 -10.92 -14.22
CA SER A 669 25.87 -10.81 -15.59
C SER A 669 25.03 -9.84 -16.39
N SER A 670 25.66 -9.20 -17.36
CA SER A 670 24.98 -8.35 -18.34
C SER A 670 24.07 -9.20 -19.22
N THR A 671 22.84 -8.77 -19.42
CA THR A 671 21.85 -9.50 -20.24
C THR A 671 21.98 -9.24 -21.74
N ALA A 672 22.63 -8.12 -22.12
CA ALA A 672 22.78 -7.68 -23.51
C ALA A 672 24.15 -7.02 -23.75
N ASP A 673 24.49 -6.81 -25.02
CA ASP A 673 25.53 -5.84 -25.40
C ASP A 673 24.96 -4.45 -25.11
N GLN A 674 25.52 -3.75 -24.11
CA GLN A 674 24.94 -2.50 -23.60
C GLN A 674 26.00 -1.55 -23.05
N SER A 675 25.63 -0.27 -22.95
CA SER A 675 26.37 0.72 -22.16
C SER A 675 25.76 0.78 -20.77
N LEU A 676 26.59 0.68 -19.74
CA LEU A 676 26.17 0.73 -18.35
C LEU A 676 26.80 1.93 -17.63
N LEU A 677 25.98 2.61 -16.87
CA LEU A 677 26.35 3.59 -15.85
C LEU A 677 26.54 2.85 -14.53
N PHE A 678 27.63 3.14 -13.84
CA PHE A 678 27.90 2.74 -12.46
C PHE A 678 28.01 4.03 -11.67
N GLN A 679 27.04 4.31 -10.85
CA GLN A 679 26.95 5.54 -10.07
C GLN A 679 26.98 5.22 -8.57
N SER A 680 27.99 5.75 -7.87
CA SER A 680 28.16 5.50 -6.45
C SER A 680 27.52 6.59 -5.62
N SER A 681 26.70 6.19 -4.65
CA SER A 681 26.21 7.03 -3.57
C SER A 681 26.87 6.57 -2.28
N LEU A 682 27.66 7.42 -1.64
CA LEU A 682 28.44 7.05 -0.49
C LEU A 682 28.07 7.93 0.70
N SER A 683 27.69 7.32 1.79
CA SER A 683 27.48 8.03 3.05
C SER A 683 28.77 8.22 3.84
N HIS A 684 29.82 7.45 3.51
CA HIS A 684 31.15 7.58 4.09
C HIS A 684 32.24 7.13 3.10
N ALA A 685 33.48 7.52 3.36
CA ALA A 685 34.61 7.19 2.49
C ALA A 685 34.85 5.67 2.44
N GLY A 686 34.82 5.11 1.25
CA GLY A 686 35.11 3.70 0.98
C GLY A 686 35.70 3.53 -0.40
N GLU A 687 36.35 2.40 -0.66
CA GLU A 687 36.85 2.05 -1.98
C GLU A 687 35.94 0.97 -2.57
N TRP A 688 35.24 1.30 -3.64
CA TRP A 688 34.51 0.36 -4.45
C TRP A 688 35.41 -0.27 -5.50
N SER A 689 35.29 -1.56 -5.66
CA SER A 689 35.91 -2.29 -6.74
C SER A 689 34.86 -2.97 -7.60
N LEU A 690 34.85 -2.64 -8.89
CA LEU A 690 33.99 -3.25 -9.89
C LEU A 690 34.84 -4.14 -10.80
N SER A 691 34.52 -5.42 -10.87
CA SER A 691 35.09 -6.35 -11.84
C SER A 691 34.06 -6.63 -12.95
N LEU A 692 34.44 -6.35 -14.20
CA LEU A 692 33.69 -6.64 -15.41
C LEU A 692 34.50 -7.61 -16.29
N GLY A 693 34.17 -8.89 -16.26
CA GLY A 693 34.99 -9.89 -16.93
C GLY A 693 36.44 -9.89 -16.42
N SER A 694 37.41 -9.50 -17.26
CA SER A 694 38.81 -9.36 -16.91
C SER A 694 39.24 -7.94 -16.51
N ALA A 695 38.37 -6.95 -16.68
CA ALA A 695 38.64 -5.55 -16.33
C ALA A 695 38.26 -5.28 -14.87
N THR A 696 39.04 -4.44 -14.19
CA THR A 696 38.76 -3.99 -12.82
C THR A 696 38.79 -2.46 -12.79
N TYR A 697 37.79 -1.88 -12.21
CA TYR A 697 37.66 -0.45 -11.96
C TYR A 697 37.61 -0.20 -10.45
N SER A 698 38.28 0.83 -10.00
CA SER A 698 38.19 1.29 -8.62
C SER A 698 37.64 2.70 -8.57
N PHE A 699 36.65 2.92 -7.72
CA PHE A 699 36.20 4.26 -7.42
C PHE A 699 36.53 4.57 -5.96
N ALA A 700 37.22 5.69 -5.75
CA ALA A 700 37.34 6.25 -4.41
C ALA A 700 36.00 6.89 -4.07
N GLY A 701 35.34 6.38 -3.04
CA GLY A 701 34.19 7.05 -2.51
C GLY A 701 34.62 8.33 -1.79
N ASN A 702 34.31 9.47 -2.33
CA ASN A 702 34.16 10.65 -1.51
C ASN A 702 32.84 10.51 -0.78
N ALA A 703 32.79 10.83 0.52
CA ALA A 703 31.51 10.90 1.21
C ALA A 703 30.61 11.86 0.42
N ALA A 704 29.58 11.32 -0.23
CA ALA A 704 28.57 12.15 -0.83
C ALA A 704 27.93 12.99 0.28
N SER A 705 27.51 14.18 -0.05
CA SER A 705 26.70 14.95 0.92
C SER A 705 25.48 14.12 1.30
N PRO A 706 25.10 14.05 2.57
CA PRO A 706 23.84 13.41 2.97
C PRO A 706 22.62 14.16 2.38
N TYR A 707 22.82 15.33 1.82
CA TYR A 707 21.78 16.15 1.16
C TYR A 707 21.84 16.08 -0.37
N ALA A 708 22.60 15.15 -0.93
CA ALA A 708 22.65 14.94 -2.38
C ALA A 708 21.27 14.58 -2.94
N TRP A 709 21.02 14.97 -4.18
CA TRP A 709 19.76 14.63 -4.86
C TRP A 709 19.56 13.12 -4.89
N THR A 710 18.37 12.69 -4.44
CA THR A 710 17.95 11.28 -4.46
C THR A 710 16.90 11.08 -5.54
N SER A 711 16.61 9.81 -5.86
CA SER A 711 15.51 9.46 -6.78
C SER A 711 14.18 10.06 -6.33
N ALA A 712 13.88 10.03 -5.02
CA ALA A 712 12.65 10.61 -4.49
C ALA A 712 12.59 12.14 -4.74
N LEU A 713 13.66 12.88 -4.43
CA LEU A 713 13.71 14.33 -4.61
C LEU A 713 13.64 14.71 -6.10
N ALA A 714 14.40 14.01 -6.95
CA ALA A 714 14.40 14.26 -8.40
C ALA A 714 13.00 14.08 -9.00
N GLN A 715 12.34 12.96 -8.69
CA GLN A 715 10.99 12.67 -9.18
C GLN A 715 9.93 13.63 -8.60
N GLN A 716 10.02 13.97 -7.31
CA GLN A 716 9.14 14.93 -6.66
C GLN A 716 9.29 16.33 -7.27
N SER A 717 10.50 16.74 -7.64
CA SER A 717 10.76 18.03 -8.27
C SER A 717 10.10 18.19 -9.65
N LEU A 718 9.67 17.10 -10.28
CA LEU A 718 8.95 17.07 -11.56
C LEU A 718 7.43 17.28 -11.39
N GLN A 719 7.06 18.04 -10.36
CA GLN A 719 5.73 18.57 -10.15
C GLN A 719 5.76 20.10 -10.28
N SER A 720 4.68 20.68 -10.79
CA SER A 720 4.60 22.12 -11.06
C SER A 720 4.63 22.98 -9.79
N ASP A 721 4.18 22.43 -8.66
CA ASP A 721 4.05 23.09 -7.36
C ASP A 721 5.31 22.98 -6.49
N PHE A 722 6.32 22.19 -6.89
CA PHE A 722 7.56 22.05 -6.12
C PHE A 722 8.34 23.39 -6.08
N SER A 723 8.65 23.85 -4.87
CA SER A 723 9.21 25.18 -4.62
C SER A 723 10.62 25.36 -5.19
N PRO A 724 10.88 26.39 -6.00
CA PRO A 724 12.23 26.73 -6.46
C PRO A 724 13.20 26.98 -5.30
N THR A 725 12.70 27.46 -4.15
CA THR A 725 13.51 27.69 -2.96
C THR A 725 14.03 26.39 -2.37
N LEU A 726 13.22 25.34 -2.35
CA LEU A 726 13.68 24.03 -1.91
C LEU A 726 14.70 23.43 -2.88
N VAL A 727 14.48 23.59 -4.19
CA VAL A 727 15.42 23.19 -5.23
C VAL A 727 16.79 23.84 -4.98
N THR A 728 16.85 25.15 -4.86
CA THR A 728 18.09 25.90 -4.62
C THR A 728 18.81 25.48 -3.33
N LEU A 729 18.05 25.05 -2.32
CA LEU A 729 18.61 24.65 -1.05
C LEU A 729 19.51 23.40 -1.15
N PHE A 730 19.11 22.46 -1.99
CA PHE A 730 19.80 21.18 -2.19
C PHE A 730 20.68 21.19 -3.45
N ASP A 731 20.75 22.32 -4.17
CA ASP A 731 21.63 22.54 -5.29
C ASP A 731 23.10 22.55 -4.84
N GLY A 732 24.02 22.03 -5.66
CA GLY A 732 25.46 22.01 -5.36
C GLY A 732 25.92 20.94 -4.36
N TYR A 733 25.06 20.03 -3.94
CA TYR A 733 25.46 18.87 -3.13
C TYR A 733 25.76 17.66 -4.02
N GLY A 734 27.04 17.40 -4.26
CA GLY A 734 27.50 16.32 -5.12
C GLY A 734 26.98 14.95 -4.74
N GLN A 735 26.73 14.13 -5.75
CA GLN A 735 26.25 12.75 -5.60
C GLN A 735 27.42 11.82 -5.25
N GLY A 736 28.11 11.38 -6.22
CA GLY A 736 29.19 10.42 -6.12
C GLY A 736 29.93 10.34 -7.43
N GLN A 737 30.69 9.29 -7.60
CA GLN A 737 31.46 9.07 -8.82
C GLN A 737 30.68 8.23 -9.81
N ILE A 738 30.64 8.63 -11.09
CA ILE A 738 30.10 7.84 -12.18
C ILE A 738 31.23 7.24 -13.02
N VAL A 739 31.06 5.98 -13.38
CA VAL A 739 31.82 5.31 -14.45
C VAL A 739 30.82 4.79 -15.47
N GLN A 740 31.08 5.06 -16.75
CA GLN A 740 30.32 4.46 -17.84
C GLN A 740 31.21 3.61 -18.74
N THR A 741 30.75 2.42 -19.10
CA THR A 741 31.49 1.52 -19.97
C THR A 741 30.58 0.62 -20.79
N GLY A 742 31.06 0.22 -21.98
CA GLY A 742 30.40 -0.80 -22.80
C GLY A 742 30.65 -2.18 -22.22
N VAL A 743 29.62 -3.02 -22.18
CA VAL A 743 29.62 -4.38 -21.62
C VAL A 743 28.96 -5.33 -22.61
N ALA A 744 29.59 -6.45 -22.90
CA ALA A 744 28.97 -7.49 -23.75
C ALA A 744 28.00 -8.37 -22.96
N ALA A 745 27.01 -8.97 -23.65
CA ALA A 745 26.09 -9.94 -23.09
C ALA A 745 26.86 -11.09 -22.40
N GLY A 746 26.37 -11.54 -21.26
CA GLY A 746 26.99 -12.61 -20.47
C GLY A 746 28.28 -12.20 -19.76
N THR A 747 28.73 -10.96 -19.83
CA THR A 747 29.89 -10.48 -19.06
C THR A 747 29.59 -10.53 -17.57
N PRO A 748 30.37 -11.31 -16.78
CA PRO A 748 30.18 -11.38 -15.34
C PRO A 748 30.58 -10.07 -14.68
N LEU A 749 29.79 -9.68 -13.68
CA LEU A 749 29.94 -8.48 -12.87
C LEU A 749 30.04 -8.84 -11.40
N ALA A 750 31.00 -8.25 -10.71
CA ALA A 750 31.12 -8.33 -9.26
C ALA A 750 31.49 -6.98 -8.68
N LEU A 751 30.78 -6.60 -7.63
CA LEU A 751 31.01 -5.38 -6.87
C LEU A 751 31.42 -5.71 -5.45
N SER A 752 32.41 -4.98 -4.93
CA SER A 752 32.83 -5.08 -3.54
C SER A 752 33.18 -3.71 -2.96
N VAL A 753 33.00 -3.55 -1.66
CA VAL A 753 33.42 -2.38 -0.87
C VAL A 753 34.54 -2.80 0.05
N SER A 754 35.71 -2.17 -0.07
CA SER A 754 36.91 -2.48 0.74
C SER A 754 37.20 -4.00 0.84
N GLY A 755 36.97 -4.71 -0.27
CA GLY A 755 37.19 -6.16 -0.37
C GLY A 755 36.05 -7.05 0.11
N THR A 756 34.96 -6.49 0.64
CA THR A 756 33.75 -7.23 1.02
C THR A 756 32.74 -7.17 -0.13
N PRO A 757 32.21 -8.33 -0.60
CA PRO A 757 31.19 -8.34 -1.65
C PRO A 757 29.98 -7.49 -1.28
N ALA A 758 29.50 -6.68 -2.23
CA ALA A 758 28.23 -5.96 -2.12
C ALA A 758 27.05 -6.91 -2.41
N THR A 759 25.90 -6.62 -1.83
CA THR A 759 24.65 -7.34 -2.07
C THR A 759 23.71 -6.52 -2.93
N SER A 760 22.96 -7.16 -3.82
CA SER A 760 21.91 -6.46 -4.58
C SER A 760 20.77 -6.06 -3.68
N HIS A 761 20.17 -4.90 -3.97
CA HIS A 761 19.02 -4.36 -3.27
C HIS A 761 17.85 -4.24 -4.24
N GLN A 762 16.70 -4.80 -3.88
CA GLN A 762 15.44 -4.75 -4.66
C GLN A 762 15.57 -5.18 -6.15
N ALA A 763 16.59 -5.89 -6.52
CA ALA A 763 16.90 -6.23 -7.92
C ALA A 763 15.75 -6.99 -8.63
N ALA A 764 14.99 -7.80 -7.90
CA ALA A 764 13.83 -8.51 -8.42
C ALA A 764 12.66 -7.57 -8.81
N LEU A 765 12.68 -6.32 -8.35
CA LEU A 765 11.67 -5.31 -8.63
C LEU A 765 12.16 -4.24 -9.62
N THR A 766 13.46 -4.09 -9.80
CA THR A 766 14.05 -2.94 -10.52
C THR A 766 14.79 -3.31 -11.81
N ALA A 767 15.30 -4.53 -11.92
CA ALA A 767 16.17 -4.94 -13.03
C ALA A 767 15.50 -4.81 -14.41
N ASP A 768 14.23 -5.15 -14.53
CA ASP A 768 13.45 -5.04 -15.77
C ASP A 768 13.20 -3.57 -16.17
N TYR A 769 13.21 -2.66 -15.20
CA TYR A 769 13.04 -1.23 -15.42
C TYR A 769 14.36 -0.48 -15.65
N GLY A 770 15.46 -1.21 -15.86
CA GLY A 770 16.70 -0.67 -16.38
C GLY A 770 17.73 -0.27 -15.34
N PHE A 771 17.56 -0.65 -14.05
CA PHE A 771 18.57 -0.42 -13.03
C PHE A 771 18.60 -1.49 -11.92
N VAL A 772 19.75 -1.62 -11.24
CA VAL A 772 19.95 -2.50 -10.06
C VAL A 772 20.86 -1.80 -9.07
N ASP A 773 20.43 -1.73 -7.82
CA ASP A 773 21.25 -1.24 -6.73
C ASP A 773 22.06 -2.34 -6.04
N PHE A 774 23.31 -2.03 -5.73
CA PHE A 774 24.17 -2.84 -4.87
C PHE A 774 24.54 -2.06 -3.62
N VAL A 775 24.37 -2.67 -2.47
CA VAL A 775 24.63 -2.04 -1.18
C VAL A 775 25.80 -2.70 -0.45
N SER A 776 26.54 -1.90 0.33
CA SER A 776 27.56 -2.38 1.24
C SER A 776 26.94 -3.22 2.36
N GLY A 777 27.76 -4.06 3.01
CA GLY A 777 27.27 -4.95 4.08
C GLY A 777 26.69 -4.23 5.30
N ASP A 778 27.00 -2.95 5.46
CA ASP A 778 26.43 -2.08 6.50
C ASP A 778 25.23 -1.23 5.98
N GLY A 779 24.90 -1.36 4.69
CA GLY A 779 23.80 -0.62 4.07
C GLY A 779 24.02 0.88 3.88
N LEU A 780 25.24 1.38 4.19
CA LEU A 780 25.49 2.83 4.21
C LEU A 780 26.00 3.38 2.87
N SER A 781 26.39 2.53 1.96
CA SER A 781 26.91 2.93 0.63
C SER A 781 26.25 2.09 -0.44
N SER A 782 25.96 2.68 -1.59
CA SER A 782 25.36 1.99 -2.73
C SER A 782 26.09 2.29 -4.05
N VAL A 783 25.96 1.38 -5.00
CA VAL A 783 26.24 1.61 -6.43
C VAL A 783 25.03 1.17 -7.21
N GLU A 784 24.42 2.11 -7.92
CA GLU A 784 23.37 1.83 -8.91
C GLU A 784 24.04 1.49 -10.25
N VAL A 785 23.53 0.45 -10.90
CA VAL A 785 23.90 0.07 -12.27
C VAL A 785 22.68 0.31 -13.16
N ALA A 786 22.81 1.20 -14.15
CA ALA A 786 21.69 1.64 -14.95
C ALA A 786 22.06 1.77 -16.43
N ARG A 787 21.05 1.83 -17.30
CA ARG A 787 21.18 2.15 -18.72
C ARG A 787 21.06 3.67 -18.92
N PRO A 788 21.86 4.28 -19.83
CA PRO A 788 21.76 5.71 -20.14
C PRO A 788 20.68 6.02 -21.21
N LEU A 789 19.65 5.21 -21.30
CA LEU A 789 18.56 5.33 -22.28
C LEU A 789 17.24 4.81 -21.72
N ALA A 790 16.14 5.23 -22.33
CA ALA A 790 14.80 4.71 -22.06
C ALA A 790 14.41 3.62 -23.04
N VAL A 791 13.57 2.67 -22.55
CA VAL A 791 12.78 1.77 -23.39
C VAL A 791 11.36 2.33 -23.44
N ALA A 792 10.85 2.62 -24.63
CA ALA A 792 9.51 3.21 -24.81
C ALA A 792 8.42 2.14 -24.54
N THR A 793 7.93 2.09 -23.31
CA THR A 793 6.81 1.24 -22.89
C THR A 793 5.48 1.99 -23.12
N THR A 794 5.17 2.27 -24.39
CA THR A 794 3.95 3.00 -24.78
C THR A 794 2.68 2.28 -24.31
N ALA A 795 1.63 3.04 -24.03
CA ALA A 795 0.36 2.48 -23.60
C ALA A 795 -0.17 1.46 -24.61
N ASN A 796 -0.62 0.30 -24.11
CA ASN A 796 -1.16 -0.81 -24.92
C ASN A 796 -0.21 -1.36 -26.00
N GLY A 797 1.10 -1.14 -25.89
CA GLY A 797 2.05 -1.52 -26.92
C GLY A 797 1.85 -0.76 -28.24
N ALA A 798 1.30 0.45 -28.21
CA ALA A 798 0.95 1.21 -29.38
C ALA A 798 2.19 1.76 -30.09
N ASN A 799 2.12 1.80 -31.43
CA ASN A 799 3.04 2.56 -32.26
C ASN A 799 2.44 3.94 -32.56
N ASP A 800 3.28 4.89 -32.91
CA ASP A 800 2.88 6.25 -33.25
C ASP A 800 2.16 6.95 -32.09
N ALA A 801 2.64 6.72 -30.87
CA ALA A 801 2.12 7.28 -29.64
C ALA A 801 2.82 8.60 -29.27
N ASP A 802 2.19 9.39 -28.45
CA ASP A 802 2.82 10.55 -27.83
C ASP A 802 3.45 10.16 -26.49
N ALA A 803 4.57 10.78 -26.13
CA ALA A 803 5.26 10.56 -24.87
C ALA A 803 5.46 11.90 -24.14
N VAL A 804 5.09 11.95 -22.87
CA VAL A 804 5.26 13.16 -22.06
C VAL A 804 6.71 13.33 -21.65
N VAL A 805 7.24 14.53 -21.86
CA VAL A 805 8.54 14.97 -21.35
C VAL A 805 8.33 15.98 -20.24
N ARG A 806 8.83 15.69 -19.07
CA ARG A 806 8.83 16.62 -17.93
C ARG A 806 10.25 17.07 -17.64
N LEU A 807 10.44 18.36 -17.44
CA LEU A 807 11.73 18.98 -17.16
C LEU A 807 11.67 19.82 -15.89
N ARG A 808 12.71 19.71 -15.06
CA ARG A 808 13.04 20.69 -14.01
C ARG A 808 14.46 21.17 -14.23
N GLN A 809 14.63 22.45 -14.46
CA GLN A 809 15.95 23.05 -14.64
C GLN A 809 16.40 23.74 -13.35
N ASN A 810 17.52 23.31 -12.80
CA ASN A 810 18.14 23.91 -11.62
C ASN A 810 19.46 24.62 -11.96
N GLY A 811 20.08 24.28 -13.12
CA GLY A 811 21.21 25.01 -13.69
C GLY A 811 20.82 26.38 -14.25
N VAL A 812 21.75 27.30 -14.25
CA VAL A 812 21.55 28.68 -14.75
C VAL A 812 21.80 28.83 -16.25
N ASN A 813 22.34 27.78 -16.89
CA ASN A 813 22.73 27.83 -18.29
C ASN A 813 21.52 27.75 -19.23
N ASP A 814 21.68 28.19 -20.48
CA ASP A 814 20.69 28.01 -21.53
C ASP A 814 20.82 26.57 -22.08
N VAL A 815 19.87 25.73 -21.73
CA VAL A 815 19.92 24.29 -22.04
C VAL A 815 18.81 23.85 -22.97
N SER A 816 19.08 22.79 -23.76
CA SER A 816 18.05 22.07 -24.52
C SER A 816 18.41 20.60 -24.67
N VAL A 817 17.40 19.76 -24.73
CA VAL A 817 17.53 18.31 -24.88
C VAL A 817 16.98 17.85 -26.23
N MET A 818 17.75 17.04 -26.96
CA MET A 818 17.32 16.30 -28.13
C MET A 818 17.14 14.82 -27.73
N PHE A 819 16.00 14.27 -28.06
CA PHE A 819 15.68 12.84 -27.91
C PHE A 819 15.85 12.16 -29.26
N TYR A 820 16.56 11.05 -29.32
CA TYR A 820 16.81 10.34 -30.58
C TYR A 820 16.78 8.82 -30.40
N LYS A 821 16.35 8.13 -31.46
CA LYS A 821 16.27 6.68 -31.49
C LYS A 821 17.65 6.07 -31.69
N VAL A 822 17.97 5.03 -30.92
CA VAL A 822 19.15 4.18 -31.09
C VAL A 822 18.74 2.74 -31.47
N ALA A 823 19.65 1.99 -32.05
CA ALA A 823 19.36 0.64 -32.56
C ALA A 823 19.50 -0.46 -31.50
N ASP A 824 20.29 -0.21 -30.46
CA ASP A 824 20.64 -1.19 -29.42
C ASP A 824 20.96 -0.51 -28.08
N TYR A 825 21.14 -1.32 -27.03
CA TYR A 825 21.49 -0.82 -25.71
C TYR A 825 22.93 -0.28 -25.61
N ALA A 826 23.77 -0.48 -26.62
CA ALA A 826 25.09 0.15 -26.71
C ALA A 826 25.03 1.59 -27.29
N GLY A 827 23.84 2.00 -27.78
CA GLY A 827 23.60 3.34 -28.30
C GLY A 827 23.98 3.53 -29.75
N THR A 828 24.04 2.49 -30.57
CA THR A 828 24.42 2.62 -32.00
C THR A 828 23.32 3.30 -32.80
N VAL A 829 23.71 4.16 -33.77
CA VAL A 829 22.82 4.78 -34.76
C VAL A 829 23.43 4.58 -36.15
N ASP A 830 22.67 4.00 -37.09
CA ASP A 830 23.13 3.68 -38.44
C ASP A 830 24.47 2.90 -38.49
N GLY A 831 24.71 2.04 -37.48
CA GLY A 831 25.93 1.27 -37.33
C GLY A 831 27.13 2.03 -36.77
N LEU A 832 26.94 3.31 -36.39
CA LEU A 832 27.96 4.13 -35.73
C LEU A 832 27.79 4.04 -34.22
N ALA A 833 28.87 3.80 -33.51
CA ALA A 833 28.89 3.87 -32.04
C ALA A 833 29.01 5.32 -31.56
N PRO A 834 28.53 5.64 -30.34
CA PRO A 834 28.74 6.95 -29.74
C PRO A 834 30.23 7.39 -29.72
N GLY A 835 30.48 8.65 -30.11
CA GLY A 835 31.82 9.20 -30.27
C GLY A 835 32.51 8.94 -31.62
N GLN A 836 31.95 8.13 -32.51
CA GLN A 836 32.46 7.95 -33.86
C GLN A 836 32.09 9.14 -34.77
N ALA A 837 32.95 9.39 -35.76
CA ALA A 837 32.70 10.44 -36.75
C ALA A 837 31.38 10.14 -37.51
N GLY A 838 30.51 11.14 -37.63
CA GLY A 838 29.19 11.02 -38.26
C GLY A 838 28.07 10.61 -37.29
N TYR A 839 28.39 10.27 -36.04
CA TYR A 839 27.38 9.88 -35.07
C TYR A 839 26.36 11.02 -34.77
N ALA A 840 26.86 12.23 -34.65
CA ALA A 840 26.02 13.42 -34.36
C ALA A 840 24.99 13.68 -35.47
N GLU A 841 25.39 13.55 -36.73
CA GLU A 841 24.53 13.70 -37.89
C GLU A 841 23.50 12.56 -37.98
N ALA A 842 23.94 11.33 -37.71
CA ALA A 842 23.05 10.16 -37.64
C ALA A 842 22.02 10.33 -36.54
N ALA A 843 22.43 10.69 -35.33
CA ALA A 843 21.52 10.93 -34.19
C ALA A 843 20.49 12.02 -34.50
N ALA A 844 20.93 13.14 -35.16
CA ALA A 844 20.04 14.22 -35.55
C ALA A 844 19.01 13.80 -36.62
N ALA A 845 19.38 12.83 -37.50
CA ALA A 845 18.45 12.28 -38.49
C ALA A 845 17.37 11.38 -37.86
N HIS A 846 17.64 10.82 -36.70
CA HIS A 846 16.74 9.97 -35.93
C HIS A 846 16.12 10.67 -34.69
N ALA A 847 16.18 12.01 -34.65
CA ALA A 847 15.61 12.81 -33.58
C ALA A 847 14.07 12.75 -33.60
N TYR A 848 13.47 12.60 -32.42
CA TYR A 848 12.04 12.77 -32.25
C TYR A 848 11.66 14.25 -32.31
N SER A 849 10.48 14.54 -32.80
CA SER A 849 9.89 15.86 -32.76
C SER A 849 8.88 15.97 -31.64
N THR A 850 8.80 17.16 -31.04
CA THR A 850 7.65 17.49 -30.19
C THR A 850 6.37 17.58 -31.02
N ILE A 851 5.21 17.53 -30.36
CA ILE A 851 3.91 17.77 -31.01
C ILE A 851 3.84 19.16 -31.71
N SER A 852 4.70 20.10 -31.33
CA SER A 852 4.86 21.39 -31.99
C SER A 852 5.87 21.38 -33.14
N GLY A 853 6.46 20.23 -33.48
CA GLY A 853 7.41 20.05 -34.60
C GLY A 853 8.86 20.47 -34.31
N GLN A 854 9.23 20.69 -33.06
CA GLN A 854 10.60 20.98 -32.65
C GLN A 854 11.38 19.69 -32.40
N THR A 855 12.63 19.58 -32.82
CA THR A 855 13.52 18.44 -32.58
C THR A 855 14.30 18.55 -31.26
N THR A 856 14.13 19.63 -30.53
CA THR A 856 14.73 19.85 -29.21
C THR A 856 13.70 20.42 -28.27
N VAL A 857 13.79 20.06 -27.00
CA VAL A 857 12.99 20.63 -25.91
C VAL A 857 13.89 21.58 -25.14
N SER A 858 13.53 22.86 -25.08
CA SER A 858 14.28 23.88 -24.33
C SER A 858 14.09 23.70 -22.84
N GLY A 859 15.12 24.03 -22.06
CA GLY A 859 15.02 24.07 -20.60
C GLY A 859 13.95 25.06 -20.15
N SER A 860 13.45 24.82 -18.94
CA SER A 860 12.36 25.60 -18.34
C SER A 860 12.82 26.93 -17.75
N GLY A 861 14.12 27.14 -17.62
CA GLY A 861 14.74 28.24 -16.87
C GLY A 861 14.99 27.88 -15.41
N TYR A 862 15.91 28.57 -14.78
CA TYR A 862 16.36 28.32 -13.41
C TYR A 862 15.20 28.19 -12.40
N GLY A 863 15.15 27.08 -11.69
CA GLY A 863 14.14 26.76 -10.69
C GLY A 863 12.76 26.43 -11.26
N ALA A 864 12.59 26.38 -12.60
CA ALA A 864 11.29 26.23 -13.21
C ALA A 864 11.02 24.78 -13.72
N TYR A 865 9.76 24.44 -13.76
CA TYR A 865 9.20 23.21 -14.33
C TYR A 865 8.59 23.48 -15.70
N SER A 866 8.72 22.54 -16.62
CA SER A 866 7.96 22.54 -17.88
C SER A 866 7.60 21.13 -18.31
N GLN A 867 6.55 21.02 -19.14
CA GLN A 867 6.08 19.77 -19.72
C GLN A 867 5.75 19.98 -21.20
N THR A 868 6.06 18.96 -22.01
CA THR A 868 5.70 18.89 -23.43
C THR A 868 5.52 17.42 -23.82
N GLU A 869 5.20 17.17 -25.09
CA GLU A 869 5.05 15.82 -25.61
C GLU A 869 5.94 15.60 -26.83
N LEU A 870 6.55 14.42 -26.95
CA LEU A 870 7.17 13.90 -28.16
C LEU A 870 6.13 13.15 -28.96
N ALA A 871 6.11 13.34 -30.27
CA ALA A 871 5.24 12.64 -31.20
C ALA A 871 5.95 11.44 -31.87
N HIS A 872 5.16 10.49 -32.35
CA HIS A 872 5.61 9.37 -33.18
C HIS A 872 6.57 8.41 -32.48
N VAL A 873 6.38 8.18 -31.18
CA VAL A 873 7.11 7.19 -30.40
C VAL A 873 6.50 5.81 -30.65
N ASN A 874 7.30 4.81 -30.95
CA ASN A 874 6.83 3.45 -31.19
C ASN A 874 7.17 2.54 -30.01
N ALA A 875 6.34 1.52 -29.82
CA ALA A 875 6.52 0.49 -28.82
C ALA A 875 7.92 -0.14 -28.90
N GLY A 876 8.65 -0.15 -27.79
CA GLY A 876 9.98 -0.74 -27.69
C GLY A 876 11.11 0.11 -28.30
N ASP A 877 10.84 1.34 -28.76
CA ASP A 877 11.89 2.24 -29.19
C ASP A 877 12.91 2.47 -28.06
N LEU A 878 14.19 2.37 -28.40
CA LEU A 878 15.28 2.74 -27.50
C LEU A 878 15.60 4.21 -27.72
N ILE A 879 15.41 5.03 -26.69
CA ILE A 879 15.50 6.49 -26.76
C ILE A 879 16.67 6.99 -25.93
N ALA A 880 17.63 7.59 -26.60
CA ALA A 880 18.76 8.26 -25.94
C ALA A 880 18.60 9.78 -26.00
N MET A 881 19.44 10.47 -25.26
CA MET A 881 19.38 11.92 -25.09
C MET A 881 20.72 12.59 -25.41
N LYS A 882 20.61 13.85 -25.86
CA LYS A 882 21.76 14.77 -26.03
C LYS A 882 21.39 16.11 -25.42
N LEU A 883 22.18 16.57 -24.45
CA LEU A 883 22.06 17.90 -23.85
C LEU A 883 22.91 18.90 -24.67
N THR A 884 22.40 20.09 -24.87
CA THR A 884 23.17 21.26 -25.34
C THR A 884 23.07 22.32 -24.26
N SER A 885 24.21 22.79 -23.75
CA SER A 885 24.31 23.82 -22.72
C SER A 885 25.23 24.94 -23.25
N ASN A 886 24.72 26.16 -23.36
CA ASN A 886 25.44 27.32 -23.86
C ASN A 886 26.22 27.09 -25.18
N GLY A 887 25.76 26.15 -26.03
CA GLY A 887 26.37 25.76 -27.29
C GLY A 887 27.32 24.57 -27.22
N GLU A 888 27.74 24.15 -26.06
CA GLU A 888 28.46 22.87 -25.83
C GLU A 888 27.48 21.68 -25.84
N THR A 889 27.99 20.49 -26.16
CA THR A 889 27.15 19.30 -26.34
C THR A 889 27.62 18.14 -25.46
N TYR A 890 26.69 17.54 -24.72
CA TYR A 890 26.93 16.38 -23.88
C TYR A 890 25.96 15.25 -24.25
N TRP A 891 26.52 14.04 -24.39
CA TRP A 891 25.76 12.86 -24.78
C TRP A 891 25.45 11.98 -23.57
N ALA A 892 24.32 11.28 -23.58
CA ALA A 892 24.00 10.26 -22.60
C ALA A 892 25.07 9.14 -22.55
N PHE A 893 25.75 8.92 -23.66
CA PHE A 893 26.86 7.97 -23.76
C PHE A 893 28.20 8.69 -23.57
N ALA A 894 28.91 8.39 -22.49
CA ALA A 894 30.15 9.08 -22.10
C ALA A 894 31.24 9.05 -23.20
N SER A 895 31.26 8.00 -24.03
CA SER A 895 32.22 7.90 -25.16
C SER A 895 32.06 9.00 -26.20
N GLY A 896 30.92 9.70 -26.20
CA GLY A 896 30.67 10.90 -27.04
C GLY A 896 31.12 12.21 -26.41
N ASN A 897 31.52 12.22 -25.14
CA ASN A 897 31.85 13.39 -24.36
C ASN A 897 33.37 13.61 -24.28
N GLU A 898 33.73 14.71 -23.70
CA GLU A 898 35.15 15.10 -23.47
C GLU A 898 35.88 14.09 -22.58
N THR A 899 37.19 14.16 -22.64
CA THR A 899 38.08 13.33 -21.84
C THR A 899 38.80 14.16 -20.80
N VAL A 900 38.65 13.82 -19.53
CA VAL A 900 39.38 14.43 -18.42
C VAL A 900 40.21 13.33 -17.74
N ASN A 901 41.48 13.58 -17.52
CA ASN A 901 42.44 12.63 -16.95
C ASN A 901 42.47 11.24 -17.64
N GLY A 902 42.18 11.20 -18.96
CA GLY A 902 42.23 9.99 -19.78
C GLY A 902 40.94 9.13 -19.72
N GLN A 903 39.91 9.65 -19.10
CA GLN A 903 38.57 9.02 -19.05
C GLN A 903 37.51 9.94 -19.63
N HIS A 904 36.54 9.36 -20.33
CA HIS A 904 35.37 10.10 -20.79
C HIS A 904 34.47 10.48 -19.62
N VAL A 905 33.96 11.72 -19.64
CA VAL A 905 33.07 12.23 -18.59
C VAL A 905 31.65 11.76 -18.83
N ALA A 906 31.02 11.18 -17.81
CA ALA A 906 29.59 10.90 -17.81
C ALA A 906 28.83 12.12 -17.25
N HIS A 907 27.92 12.67 -18.06
CA HIS A 907 27.08 13.82 -17.68
C HIS A 907 25.67 13.44 -17.27
N LEU A 908 25.36 12.16 -17.20
CA LEU A 908 24.05 11.63 -16.95
C LEU A 908 24.04 10.75 -15.71
N TRP A 909 23.07 10.96 -14.85
CA TRP A 909 22.72 10.11 -13.71
C TRP A 909 21.30 9.56 -13.90
N SER A 910 21.04 8.31 -13.48
CA SER A 910 19.69 7.74 -13.49
C SER A 910 19.05 7.88 -12.11
N TYR A 911 17.80 8.32 -12.08
CA TYR A 911 16.96 8.40 -10.88
C TYR A 911 15.79 7.38 -10.87
N GLY A 912 15.85 6.37 -11.73
CA GLY A 912 14.79 5.36 -11.87
C GLY A 912 13.56 5.86 -12.64
N LEU A 913 12.68 4.96 -13.00
CA LEU A 913 11.44 5.21 -13.77
C LEU A 913 11.59 6.25 -14.89
N ASN A 914 12.55 6.01 -15.82
CA ASN A 914 12.83 6.90 -16.95
C ASN A 914 13.05 8.37 -16.53
N THR A 915 13.67 8.58 -15.40
CA THR A 915 14.07 9.90 -14.88
C THR A 915 15.58 9.97 -14.80
N TRP A 916 16.15 11.05 -15.35
CA TRP A 916 17.59 11.30 -15.37
C TRP A 916 17.90 12.71 -14.94
N GLY A 917 19.12 12.88 -14.41
CA GLY A 917 19.72 14.17 -14.14
C GLY A 917 20.96 14.41 -14.98
N TRP A 918 21.19 15.66 -15.35
CA TRP A 918 22.29 16.09 -16.19
C TRP A 918 23.20 17.10 -15.48
N GLU A 919 24.50 16.98 -15.81
CA GLU A 919 25.51 17.99 -15.58
C GLU A 919 25.70 18.81 -16.87
N ASP A 920 25.60 20.10 -16.80
CA ASP A 920 25.58 20.98 -17.95
C ASP A 920 26.91 21.77 -18.19
N LEU A 921 27.98 21.40 -17.46
CA LEU A 921 29.30 22.00 -17.54
C LEU A 921 30.39 21.02 -17.93
N TYR A 922 31.43 21.51 -18.66
CA TYR A 922 32.63 20.78 -19.02
C TYR A 922 33.29 20.12 -17.77
N GLY A 923 33.63 18.87 -17.87
CA GLY A 923 34.23 18.08 -16.78
C GLY A 923 33.25 17.57 -15.73
N GLY A 924 31.92 17.76 -15.93
CA GLY A 924 30.88 17.27 -15.02
C GLY A 924 30.58 18.26 -13.87
N GLY A 925 30.86 19.57 -14.05
CA GLY A 925 30.40 20.59 -13.11
C GLY A 925 30.73 20.33 -11.64
N ASP A 926 29.77 20.40 -10.76
CA ASP A 926 29.85 20.12 -9.32
C ASP A 926 29.42 18.70 -8.94
N HIS A 927 29.04 17.90 -9.95
CA HIS A 927 28.66 16.49 -9.81
C HIS A 927 27.43 16.26 -8.93
N ASP A 928 26.46 17.14 -9.01
CA ASP A 928 25.17 16.97 -8.33
C ASP A 928 24.07 16.40 -9.25
N TYR A 929 24.30 16.40 -10.58
CA TYR A 929 23.44 15.84 -11.62
C TYR A 929 21.99 16.33 -11.56
N ASN A 930 21.81 17.58 -11.21
CA ASN A 930 20.49 18.18 -11.09
C ASN A 930 20.28 19.41 -11.98
N ASP A 931 21.31 19.90 -12.69
CA ASP A 931 21.21 21.06 -13.58
C ASP A 931 19.98 21.00 -14.50
N LEU A 932 19.68 19.77 -14.97
CA LEU A 932 18.43 19.49 -15.66
C LEU A 932 17.94 18.09 -15.34
N ILE A 933 16.83 18.00 -14.62
CA ILE A 933 16.10 16.75 -14.41
C ILE A 933 15.13 16.53 -15.57
N VAL A 934 15.16 15.34 -16.17
CA VAL A 934 14.36 14.96 -17.34
C VAL A 934 13.63 13.65 -17.04
N GLN A 935 12.31 13.60 -17.30
CA GLN A 935 11.53 12.35 -17.27
C GLN A 935 10.85 12.11 -18.61
N LEU A 936 10.89 10.86 -19.07
CA LEU A 936 10.07 10.36 -20.17
C LEU A 936 8.95 9.48 -19.61
N ASP A 937 7.72 9.85 -19.92
CA ASP A 937 6.53 9.10 -19.53
C ASP A 937 5.75 8.72 -20.79
N PHE A 938 5.65 7.42 -21.04
CA PHE A 938 5.10 6.86 -22.27
C PHE A 938 3.61 6.51 -22.16
N THR A 939 2.98 6.74 -21.02
CA THR A 939 1.62 6.30 -20.74
C THR A 939 0.64 7.41 -20.37
N SER A 940 1.13 8.50 -19.76
CA SER A 940 0.27 9.60 -19.28
C SER A 940 -0.51 10.31 -20.40
N ALA A 941 0.03 10.39 -21.62
CA ALA A 941 -0.65 10.95 -22.79
C ALA A 941 -1.70 10.01 -23.42
N SER A 942 -2.00 8.86 -22.81
CA SER A 942 -2.94 7.88 -23.33
C SER A 942 -4.39 8.16 -22.92
N GLY A 943 -5.35 7.63 -23.66
CA GLY A 943 -6.78 7.74 -23.39
C GLY A 943 -7.29 9.19 -23.49
N SER A 944 -8.06 9.62 -22.51
CA SER A 944 -8.55 11.01 -22.40
C SER A 944 -7.57 11.95 -21.71
N HIS A 945 -6.33 11.55 -21.55
CA HIS A 945 -5.25 12.31 -20.92
C HIS A 945 -5.52 12.65 -19.44
N LEU A 946 -6.02 11.68 -18.68
CA LEU A 946 -6.34 11.92 -17.26
C LEU A 946 -5.10 12.17 -16.38
N LEU A 947 -3.90 11.80 -16.86
CA LEU A 947 -2.62 11.96 -16.13
C LEU A 947 -1.71 13.08 -16.67
N VAL A 948 -2.09 13.81 -17.70
CA VAL A 948 -1.24 14.86 -18.33
C VAL A 948 -1.37 16.19 -17.64
#